data_6eaa9038df1fb29fa13f1ca4ce552d24
#
_entry.id   6eaa9038df1fb29fa13f1ca4ce552d24
#
_cell.length_a   1.000
_cell.length_b   1.000
_cell.length_c   1.000
_cell.angle_alpha   90.00
_cell.angle_beta   90.00
_cell.angle_gamma   90.00
#
_symmetry.space_group_name_H-M   'P 1'
#
loop_
_entity.id
_entity.type
_entity.pdbx_description
1 polymer ?
#
loop_
_entity_poly.entity_id
_entity_poly.type
_entity_poly.pdbx_seq_one_letter_code
_entity_poly.pdbx_strand_id
1 'polypeptide(L)'
;MSVEEQGRISNRLRIFFAVCSVVFLGVLAISPIREQLRAWKDYKRAYVRFAESRPETRRLLADFHPGLDQIWLPQLNVTDRCTTCHQGIDQPSLMDTSAPQPFRAHSIIPHRATEWGCVVCHQGQGLATEVKEAHQATLSWEKPLVPVKYIQASCGVCHRSNMAETPKLNRGRDVMADLYCVGCHKLQGTERPVMLGPDLTNIGNKTSREWIYKWLKDPRTITDTSGNVTVDGYENEEEPRMPRFRLNENELKILSVFLGARKSSPVEPYKFDARILTVWEKKPDTVDQGEIRFRQMFCSTCHSLAVVRGGETQIIGGDIGPELTKVGSKITTDWLISWLRNPQADLPHALMPRYGWSDEDLYKVTRYMLDRLTDPDLLKDVSRLAEAQTAEVQLGTRLFQEKGCSSCHVISGIKSQQDFGPDLSAEGTKTVSQLDFGDSKIPRALISFIEAKTSNPVSVNSNARMPQYHFKEGDVAAVITAVLGMQGPQSVPGIGTLVVPASNTEYRPAGEFGKVYKRYKCDICHKFAGYGGTLAPDLSWEGSRAQRRWIVDFLKNPQTLRPTLIFRMPQFNVTEQEANLLADYLTMAFQTELVDLSAANPAQFTREQAATGKQLYESKYQCQSCHTIGATGGYVGPNLINIGNWLNAAWIQGWLKNPQALVPDTIEPRRAFSPDEIQALTAYLLTLKQNGQAKPAAASGGLQ
;
A
#
# COMPACT_ATOMS: atom_id res chain seq x y z
N MET A 1 5.27 -15.41 81.37
CA MET A 1 5.22 -13.98 81.51
C MET A 1 4.77 -13.59 82.90
N SER A 2 5.54 -12.77 83.57
CA SER A 2 5.17 -12.26 84.87
C SER A 2 4.03 -11.23 84.77
N VAL A 3 3.25 -11.06 85.87
CA VAL A 3 2.16 -10.09 85.96
C VAL A 3 2.65 -8.64 85.59
N GLU A 4 3.90 -8.39 85.98
CA GLU A 4 4.60 -7.10 85.73
C GLU A 4 4.95 -6.93 84.25
N GLU A 5 5.28 -7.99 83.54
CA GLU A 5 5.57 -7.99 82.10
C GLU A 5 4.29 -7.85 81.28
N GLN A 6 3.17 -8.43 81.66
CA GLN A 6 1.85 -8.25 81.13
C GLN A 6 1.36 -6.81 81.30
N GLY A 7 1.59 -6.19 82.43
CA GLY A 7 1.27 -4.80 82.73
C GLY A 7 2.04 -3.84 81.87
N ARG A 8 3.33 -4.07 81.64
CA ARG A 8 4.16 -3.25 80.72
C ARG A 8 3.74 -3.34 79.27
N ILE A 9 3.37 -4.53 78.77
CA ILE A 9 2.86 -4.77 77.45
C ILE A 9 1.49 -4.05 77.28
N SER A 10 0.60 -4.19 78.24
CA SER A 10 -0.71 -3.56 78.24
C SER A 10 -0.60 -2.00 78.18
N ASN A 11 0.30 -1.43 78.95
CA ASN A 11 0.54 0.01 78.91
C ASN A 11 1.15 0.51 77.59
N ARG A 12 2.09 -0.25 77.01
CA ARG A 12 2.64 0.07 75.69
C ARG A 12 1.56 0.01 74.60
N LEU A 13 0.68 -0.99 74.60
CA LEU A 13 -0.42 -1.11 73.71
C LEU A 13 -1.45 0.05 73.85
N ARG A 14 -1.74 0.45 75.05
CA ARG A 14 -2.63 1.63 75.32
C ARG A 14 -2.04 2.92 74.78
N ILE A 15 -0.74 3.16 75.04
CA ILE A 15 -0.04 4.34 74.49
C ILE A 15 -0.03 4.28 72.96
N PHE A 16 0.30 3.10 72.36
CA PHE A 16 0.27 2.92 70.91
C PHE A 16 -1.12 3.20 70.32
N PHE A 17 -2.17 2.66 70.95
CA PHE A 17 -3.55 2.92 70.55
C PHE A 17 -3.91 4.41 70.65
N ALA A 18 -3.54 5.08 71.74
CA ALA A 18 -3.79 6.50 71.91
C ALA A 18 -3.08 7.32 70.85
N VAL A 19 -1.81 7.03 70.52
CA VAL A 19 -1.05 7.69 69.47
C VAL A 19 -1.70 7.48 68.10
N CYS A 20 -2.06 6.25 67.76
CA CYS A 20 -2.74 5.92 66.51
C CYS A 20 -4.08 6.65 66.39
N SER A 21 -4.86 6.73 67.49
CA SER A 21 -6.15 7.43 67.53
C SER A 21 -5.96 8.94 67.31
N VAL A 22 -4.97 9.56 67.92
CA VAL A 22 -4.66 11.01 67.71
C VAL A 22 -4.20 11.27 66.29
N VAL A 23 -3.32 10.40 65.74
CA VAL A 23 -2.91 10.50 64.34
C VAL A 23 -4.09 10.36 63.39
N PHE A 24 -4.95 9.38 63.64
CA PHE A 24 -6.17 9.14 62.84
C PHE A 24 -7.11 10.37 62.90
N LEU A 25 -7.38 10.94 64.08
CA LEU A 25 -8.17 12.14 64.24
C LEU A 25 -7.53 13.34 63.52
N GLY A 26 -6.20 13.48 63.60
CA GLY A 26 -5.46 14.49 62.83
C GLY A 26 -5.64 14.34 61.33
N VAL A 27 -5.53 13.13 60.80
CA VAL A 27 -5.76 12.84 59.37
C VAL A 27 -7.20 13.17 58.97
N LEU A 28 -8.19 12.79 59.79
CA LEU A 28 -9.60 13.12 59.54
C LEU A 28 -9.85 14.63 59.57
N ALA A 29 -9.26 15.37 60.46
CA ALA A 29 -9.40 16.84 60.52
C ALA A 29 -8.73 17.55 59.33
N ILE A 30 -7.59 17.04 58.83
CA ILE A 30 -6.87 17.62 57.69
C ILE A 30 -7.51 17.26 56.37
N SER A 31 -8.19 16.09 56.27
CA SER A 31 -8.78 15.59 55.01
C SER A 31 -9.70 16.61 54.31
N PRO A 32 -10.66 17.32 54.96
CA PRO A 32 -11.47 18.31 54.31
C PRO A 32 -10.69 19.51 53.78
N ILE A 33 -9.63 19.92 54.49
CA ILE A 33 -8.77 21.02 54.08
C ILE A 33 -8.01 20.63 52.81
N ARG A 34 -7.43 19.42 52.80
CA ARG A 34 -6.75 18.87 51.62
C ARG A 34 -7.69 18.76 50.42
N GLU A 35 -8.95 18.36 50.65
CA GLU A 35 -9.95 18.29 49.59
C GLU A 35 -10.28 19.68 48.99
N GLN A 36 -10.24 20.77 49.80
CA GLN A 36 -10.43 22.12 49.26
C GLN A 36 -9.25 22.61 48.43
N LEU A 37 -8.05 22.06 48.63
CA LEU A 37 -6.81 22.42 47.93
C LEU A 37 -6.55 21.55 46.70
N ARG A 38 -7.51 20.72 46.26
CA ARG A 38 -7.37 19.88 45.07
C ARG A 38 -7.26 20.70 43.79
N ALA A 39 -6.31 20.38 42.93
CA ALA A 39 -6.03 21.09 41.69
C ALA A 39 -7.25 21.21 40.77
N TRP A 40 -8.10 20.19 40.68
CA TRP A 40 -9.30 20.25 39.85
C TRP A 40 -10.26 21.40 40.26
N LYS A 41 -10.34 21.78 41.52
CA LYS A 41 -11.17 22.92 42.01
C LYS A 41 -10.61 24.26 41.51
N ASP A 42 -9.31 24.37 41.33
CA ASP A 42 -8.68 25.59 40.78
C ASP A 42 -9.08 25.77 39.32
N TYR A 43 -9.12 24.66 38.52
CA TYR A 43 -9.60 24.71 37.16
C TYR A 43 -11.08 25.05 37.07
N LYS A 44 -11.94 24.50 37.93
CA LYS A 44 -13.36 24.91 38.01
C LYS A 44 -13.51 26.40 38.31
N ARG A 45 -12.77 26.93 39.31
CA ARG A 45 -12.77 28.36 39.65
C ARG A 45 -12.24 29.23 38.49
N ALA A 46 -11.21 28.76 37.80
CA ALA A 46 -10.66 29.46 36.65
C ALA A 46 -11.64 29.51 35.48
N TYR A 47 -12.37 28.43 35.23
CA TYR A 47 -13.40 28.38 34.19
C TYR A 47 -14.55 29.35 34.48
N VAL A 48 -15.04 29.42 35.72
CA VAL A 48 -16.07 30.37 36.11
C VAL A 48 -15.59 31.81 35.87
N ARG A 49 -14.38 32.16 36.34
CA ARG A 49 -13.80 33.52 36.10
C ARG A 49 -13.68 33.83 34.59
N PHE A 50 -13.29 32.84 33.77
CA PHE A 50 -13.22 33.01 32.33
C PHE A 50 -14.62 33.22 31.72
N ALA A 51 -15.60 32.42 32.11
CA ALA A 51 -16.96 32.54 31.61
C ALA A 51 -17.65 33.85 32.03
N GLU A 52 -17.32 34.39 33.21
CA GLU A 52 -17.83 35.68 33.70
C GLU A 52 -17.13 36.89 33.06
N SER A 53 -15.92 36.69 32.48
CA SER A 53 -15.11 37.81 31.98
C SER A 53 -15.67 38.50 30.74
N ARG A 54 -16.61 37.83 30.02
CA ARG A 54 -17.23 38.36 28.79
C ARG A 54 -18.73 38.04 28.77
N PRO A 55 -19.58 38.97 28.34
CA PRO A 55 -21.02 38.78 28.29
C PRO A 55 -21.43 37.53 27.42
N GLU A 56 -20.73 37.34 26.29
CA GLU A 56 -20.96 36.26 25.36
C GLU A 56 -20.62 34.86 25.92
N THR A 57 -19.69 34.79 26.88
CA THR A 57 -19.29 33.51 27.50
C THR A 57 -20.10 33.18 28.75
N ARG A 58 -20.84 34.16 29.34
CA ARG A 58 -21.62 33.93 30.57
C ARG A 58 -22.65 32.82 30.44
N ARG A 59 -23.18 32.58 29.24
CA ARG A 59 -24.11 31.45 28.95
C ARG A 59 -23.47 30.07 29.22
N LEU A 60 -22.15 29.95 29.20
CA LEU A 60 -21.42 28.70 29.46
C LEU A 60 -21.60 28.21 30.91
N LEU A 61 -22.08 29.09 31.81
CA LEU A 61 -22.36 28.74 33.20
C LEU A 61 -23.74 28.12 33.41
N ALA A 62 -24.61 28.06 32.38
CA ALA A 62 -25.96 27.49 32.50
C ALA A 62 -25.93 26.00 32.90
N ASP A 63 -24.96 25.26 32.35
CA ASP A 63 -24.82 23.81 32.60
C ASP A 63 -23.61 23.51 33.51
N PHE A 64 -23.07 24.55 34.22
CA PHE A 64 -21.90 24.39 35.07
C PHE A 64 -22.20 23.55 36.32
N HIS A 65 -21.45 22.46 36.50
CA HIS A 65 -21.50 21.64 37.71
C HIS A 65 -20.26 21.89 38.59
N PRO A 66 -20.39 22.28 39.87
CA PRO A 66 -19.27 22.61 40.73
C PRO A 66 -18.49 21.40 41.26
N GLY A 67 -19.01 20.17 41.08
CA GLY A 67 -18.38 18.92 41.49
C GLY A 67 -17.46 18.31 40.44
N LEU A 68 -17.10 17.06 40.65
CA LEU A 68 -16.38 16.25 39.66
C LEU A 68 -17.36 15.85 38.52
N ASP A 69 -16.95 16.11 37.29
CA ASP A 69 -17.63 15.57 36.12
C ASP A 69 -17.06 14.17 35.85
N GLN A 70 -17.93 13.22 35.62
CA GLN A 70 -17.50 11.85 35.37
C GLN A 70 -18.38 11.19 34.29
N ILE A 71 -17.71 10.66 33.28
CA ILE A 71 -18.28 9.83 32.25
C ILE A 71 -17.97 8.37 32.60
N TRP A 72 -19.00 7.54 32.72
CA TRP A 72 -18.83 6.12 33.00
C TRP A 72 -19.28 5.29 31.79
N LEU A 73 -18.35 4.51 31.25
CA LEU A 73 -18.54 3.64 30.10
C LEU A 73 -18.34 2.19 30.52
N PRO A 74 -19.33 1.53 31.10
CA PRO A 74 -19.19 0.16 31.63
C PRO A 74 -18.83 -0.83 30.53
N GLN A 75 -19.28 -0.61 29.29
CA GLN A 75 -18.99 -1.47 28.14
C GLN A 75 -17.50 -1.50 27.81
N LEU A 76 -16.79 -0.41 28.05
CA LEU A 76 -15.35 -0.27 27.80
C LEU A 76 -14.54 -0.43 29.08
N ASN A 77 -15.19 -0.64 30.24
CA ASN A 77 -14.59 -0.59 31.56
C ASN A 77 -13.77 0.70 31.79
N VAL A 78 -14.32 1.84 31.35
CA VAL A 78 -13.67 3.15 31.39
C VAL A 78 -14.48 4.09 32.29
N THR A 79 -13.75 4.80 33.16
CA THR A 79 -14.25 5.96 33.88
C THR A 79 -13.39 7.16 33.52
N ASP A 80 -14.00 8.28 33.16
CA ASP A 80 -13.33 9.46 32.66
C ASP A 80 -13.77 10.70 33.41
N ARG A 81 -12.80 11.44 33.98
CA ARG A 81 -12.99 12.69 34.73
C ARG A 81 -12.32 13.89 34.06
N CYS A 82 -11.83 13.75 32.86
CA CYS A 82 -11.07 14.77 32.16
C CYS A 82 -11.85 16.07 32.01
N THR A 83 -13.16 15.98 31.76
CA THR A 83 -14.06 17.14 31.67
C THR A 83 -14.16 17.95 32.95
N THR A 84 -13.76 17.39 34.11
CA THR A 84 -13.67 18.17 35.36
C THR A 84 -12.70 19.36 35.26
N CYS A 85 -11.58 19.19 34.57
CA CYS A 85 -10.60 20.25 34.31
C CYS A 85 -10.75 20.87 32.92
N HIS A 86 -11.05 20.06 31.91
CA HIS A 86 -11.26 20.45 30.52
C HIS A 86 -12.70 20.88 30.26
N GLN A 87 -13.14 21.93 30.99
CA GLN A 87 -14.46 22.52 30.83
C GLN A 87 -14.59 23.17 29.44
N GLY A 88 -15.78 23.14 28.86
CA GLY A 88 -16.05 23.79 27.57
C GLY A 88 -15.55 23.03 26.35
N ILE A 89 -15.05 21.80 26.51
CA ILE A 89 -14.53 20.95 25.43
C ILE A 89 -15.60 20.66 24.36
N ASP A 90 -16.86 20.60 24.74
CA ASP A 90 -18.02 20.36 23.86
C ASP A 90 -18.69 21.67 23.38
N GLN A 91 -18.08 22.82 23.64
CA GLN A 91 -18.66 24.13 23.32
C GLN A 91 -18.10 24.69 22.01
N PRO A 92 -18.79 24.62 20.86
CA PRO A 92 -18.27 25.08 19.58
C PRO A 92 -17.84 26.56 19.57
N SER A 93 -18.47 27.39 20.44
CA SER A 93 -18.10 28.81 20.59
C SER A 93 -16.71 29.03 21.18
N LEU A 94 -16.07 28.00 21.75
CA LEU A 94 -14.73 28.03 22.30
C LEU A 94 -13.67 27.39 21.37
N MET A 95 -14.01 27.13 20.11
CA MET A 95 -13.04 26.65 19.09
C MET A 95 -12.04 27.74 18.71
N ASP A 96 -12.37 28.99 18.90
CA ASP A 96 -11.48 30.09 18.67
C ASP A 96 -10.27 30.06 19.65
N THR A 97 -9.12 30.45 19.12
CA THR A 97 -7.86 30.52 19.87
C THR A 97 -7.89 31.49 21.06
N SER A 98 -8.93 32.34 21.19
CA SER A 98 -9.14 33.26 22.31
C SER A 98 -9.45 32.56 23.64
N ALA A 99 -9.96 31.33 23.63
CA ALA A 99 -10.20 30.55 24.84
C ALA A 99 -8.87 29.99 25.39
N PRO A 100 -8.55 30.25 26.69
CA PRO A 100 -7.33 29.75 27.29
C PRO A 100 -7.39 28.22 27.48
N GLN A 101 -6.25 27.55 27.39
CA GLN A 101 -6.17 26.15 27.81
C GLN A 101 -6.39 26.07 29.34
N PRO A 102 -7.11 25.05 29.84
CA PRO A 102 -7.61 23.88 29.12
C PRO A 102 -9.07 23.98 28.65
N PHE A 103 -9.64 25.19 28.50
CA PHE A 103 -11.07 25.44 28.24
C PHE A 103 -11.43 25.55 26.76
N ARG A 104 -10.47 25.35 25.87
CA ARG A 104 -10.70 25.37 24.42
C ARG A 104 -11.52 24.16 23.98
N ALA A 105 -12.50 24.40 23.09
CA ALA A 105 -13.27 23.33 22.49
C ALA A 105 -12.36 22.37 21.69
N HIS A 106 -12.75 21.12 21.68
CA HIS A 106 -12.12 20.11 20.85
C HIS A 106 -12.45 20.35 19.36
N SER A 107 -11.50 20.08 18.48
CA SER A 107 -11.80 20.02 17.04
C SER A 107 -12.88 18.99 16.75
N ILE A 108 -13.61 19.18 15.64
CA ILE A 108 -14.69 18.25 15.25
C ILE A 108 -14.12 16.83 15.12
N ILE A 109 -14.70 15.91 15.87
CA ILE A 109 -14.37 14.49 15.85
C ILE A 109 -15.66 13.68 15.62
N PRO A 110 -15.58 12.49 14.97
CA PRO A 110 -16.76 11.67 14.67
C PRO A 110 -17.43 11.09 15.92
N HIS A 111 -16.72 11.02 17.05
CA HIS A 111 -17.22 10.48 18.33
C HIS A 111 -17.37 11.58 19.35
N ARG A 112 -18.55 11.72 19.95
CA ARG A 112 -18.79 12.73 20.99
C ARG A 112 -18.03 12.39 22.27
N ALA A 113 -17.32 13.36 22.83
CA ALA A 113 -16.58 13.19 24.09
C ALA A 113 -17.50 12.76 25.25
N THR A 114 -18.74 13.25 25.30
CA THR A 114 -19.75 12.87 26.28
C THR A 114 -20.22 11.42 26.21
N GLU A 115 -20.11 10.81 25.02
CA GLU A 115 -20.52 9.42 24.79
C GLU A 115 -19.37 8.41 24.91
N TRP A 116 -18.15 8.83 24.59
CA TRP A 116 -16.99 7.95 24.50
C TRP A 116 -15.90 8.24 25.56
N GLY A 117 -15.94 9.41 26.20
CA GLY A 117 -14.88 9.88 27.07
C GLY A 117 -13.59 10.26 26.32
N CYS A 118 -12.68 10.88 27.03
CA CYS A 118 -11.42 11.40 26.46
C CYS A 118 -10.32 10.33 26.44
N VAL A 119 -10.26 9.50 27.49
CA VAL A 119 -9.20 8.48 27.64
C VAL A 119 -9.27 7.34 26.63
N VAL A 120 -10.41 7.13 25.96
CA VAL A 120 -10.54 6.17 24.86
C VAL A 120 -9.61 6.55 23.69
N CYS A 121 -9.47 7.87 23.45
CA CYS A 121 -8.61 8.40 22.39
C CYS A 121 -7.24 8.85 22.91
N HIS A 122 -7.21 9.54 24.07
CA HIS A 122 -5.98 10.16 24.59
C HIS A 122 -5.17 9.26 25.52
N GLN A 123 -5.74 8.15 26.01
CA GLN A 123 -5.18 7.34 27.10
C GLN A 123 -5.01 8.18 28.39
N GLY A 124 -3.95 7.96 29.16
CA GLY A 124 -3.81 8.60 30.46
C GLY A 124 -4.68 7.95 31.54
N GLN A 125 -4.74 8.55 32.74
CA GLN A 125 -5.52 8.02 33.83
C GLN A 125 -6.84 8.77 34.03
N GLY A 126 -7.95 8.20 33.53
CA GLY A 126 -9.27 8.81 33.57
C GLY A 126 -9.83 9.07 34.98
N LEU A 127 -9.41 8.34 35.98
CA LEU A 127 -9.84 8.51 37.38
C LEU A 127 -9.09 9.62 38.12
N ALA A 128 -7.96 10.10 37.58
CA ALA A 128 -7.12 11.07 38.23
C ALA A 128 -7.82 12.44 38.41
N THR A 129 -7.48 13.12 39.49
CA THR A 129 -7.94 14.47 39.82
C THR A 129 -6.78 15.47 39.94
N GLU A 130 -5.57 15.00 39.70
CA GLU A 130 -4.33 15.77 39.66
C GLU A 130 -3.72 15.70 38.26
N VAL A 131 -3.21 16.83 37.75
CA VAL A 131 -2.70 16.97 36.38
C VAL A 131 -1.60 15.95 36.07
N LYS A 132 -0.63 15.81 36.98
CA LYS A 132 0.49 14.87 36.78
C LYS A 132 0.01 13.43 36.68
N GLU A 133 -0.91 13.03 37.54
CA GLU A 133 -1.46 11.67 37.54
C GLU A 133 -2.32 11.39 36.30
N ALA A 134 -3.06 12.41 35.82
CA ALA A 134 -3.90 12.28 34.65
C ALA A 134 -3.08 12.13 33.36
N HIS A 135 -1.97 12.86 33.22
CA HIS A 135 -1.28 13.05 31.96
C HIS A 135 0.04 12.25 31.83
N GLN A 136 0.73 11.96 32.93
CA GLN A 136 2.06 11.38 32.92
C GLN A 136 2.05 9.94 33.43
N ALA A 137 3.09 9.19 33.09
CA ALA A 137 3.34 7.92 33.74
C ALA A 137 3.71 8.14 35.23
N THR A 138 3.14 7.35 36.12
CA THR A 138 3.41 7.35 37.55
C THR A 138 3.69 5.94 38.04
N LEU A 139 4.11 5.77 39.30
CA LEU A 139 4.35 4.45 39.90
C LEU A 139 3.09 3.56 39.89
N SER A 140 1.91 4.18 39.95
CA SER A 140 0.61 3.47 39.97
C SER A 140 -0.05 3.38 38.60
N TRP A 141 0.48 4.07 37.58
CA TRP A 141 -0.09 4.12 36.22
C TRP A 141 1.00 4.35 35.17
N GLU A 142 1.33 3.32 34.41
CA GLU A 142 2.42 3.34 33.43
C GLU A 142 2.02 3.92 32.05
N LYS A 143 0.73 4.19 31.81
CA LYS A 143 0.23 4.66 30.50
C LYS A 143 -0.04 6.18 30.52
N PRO A 144 0.92 7.02 30.07
CA PRO A 144 0.70 8.46 29.94
C PRO A 144 -0.28 8.76 28.81
N LEU A 145 -0.63 10.06 28.64
CA LEU A 145 -1.32 10.51 27.44
C LEU A 145 -0.52 10.16 26.18
N VAL A 146 -1.24 9.73 25.16
CA VAL A 146 -0.65 9.60 23.81
C VAL A 146 -0.33 10.98 23.27
N PRO A 147 0.91 11.26 22.86
CA PRO A 147 1.24 12.54 22.25
C PRO A 147 0.36 12.82 21.02
N VAL A 148 -0.12 14.05 20.86
CA VAL A 148 -1.07 14.45 19.81
C VAL A 148 -0.59 14.05 18.42
N LYS A 149 0.72 14.09 18.16
CA LYS A 149 1.29 13.64 16.88
C LYS A 149 1.04 12.17 16.54
N TYR A 150 0.66 11.34 17.52
CA TYR A 150 0.33 9.92 17.37
C TYR A 150 -1.13 9.59 17.71
N ILE A 151 -1.99 10.60 17.88
CA ILE A 151 -3.37 10.41 18.36
C ILE A 151 -4.19 9.45 17.48
N GLN A 152 -3.92 9.40 16.19
CA GLN A 152 -4.58 8.48 15.27
C GLN A 152 -4.34 7.00 15.59
N ALA A 153 -3.35 6.68 16.42
CA ALA A 153 -3.16 5.32 16.93
C ALA A 153 -4.42 4.80 17.65
N SER A 154 -5.09 5.65 18.39
CA SER A 154 -6.31 5.30 19.12
C SER A 154 -7.47 4.92 18.20
N CYS A 155 -7.55 5.49 17.01
CA CYS A 155 -8.50 5.06 15.97
C CYS A 155 -8.22 3.60 15.56
N GLY A 156 -6.94 3.23 15.45
CA GLY A 156 -6.50 1.88 15.09
C GLY A 156 -6.89 0.79 16.08
N VAL A 157 -7.22 1.15 17.33
CA VAL A 157 -7.70 0.20 18.35
C VAL A 157 -9.04 -0.44 17.93
N CYS A 158 -9.93 0.35 17.33
CA CYS A 158 -11.28 -0.07 16.93
C CYS A 158 -11.41 -0.22 15.40
N HIS A 159 -10.80 0.66 14.63
CA HIS A 159 -10.91 0.69 13.16
C HIS A 159 -9.75 -0.05 12.50
N ARG A 160 -10.05 -1.14 11.80
CA ARG A 160 -9.05 -2.00 11.17
C ARG A 160 -8.76 -1.65 9.71
N SER A 161 -9.70 -0.98 9.03
CA SER A 161 -9.52 -0.50 7.65
C SER A 161 -8.97 0.92 7.61
N ASN A 162 -8.44 1.32 6.46
CA ASN A 162 -8.03 2.69 6.19
C ASN A 162 -9.25 3.61 6.15
N MET A 163 -9.12 4.80 6.72
CA MET A 163 -10.15 5.83 6.79
C MET A 163 -9.57 7.17 6.34
N ALA A 164 -10.38 7.99 5.65
CA ALA A 164 -9.94 9.31 5.16
C ALA A 164 -9.43 10.23 6.30
N GLU A 165 -10.02 10.10 7.48
CA GLU A 165 -9.74 10.93 8.65
C GLU A 165 -8.42 10.52 9.38
N THR A 166 -7.81 9.39 9.00
CA THR A 166 -6.61 8.87 9.68
C THR A 166 -5.41 8.68 8.75
N PRO A 167 -4.97 9.72 8.02
CA PRO A 167 -3.93 9.58 7.01
C PRO A 167 -2.60 9.04 7.56
N LYS A 168 -2.21 9.41 8.76
CA LYS A 168 -0.97 8.91 9.38
C LYS A 168 -1.06 7.44 9.78
N LEU A 169 -2.18 7.01 10.33
CA LEU A 169 -2.43 5.60 10.64
C LEU A 169 -2.45 4.75 9.36
N ASN A 170 -3.15 5.24 8.32
CA ASN A 170 -3.20 4.60 7.02
C ASN A 170 -1.78 4.45 6.44
N ARG A 171 -1.01 5.56 6.40
CA ARG A 171 0.38 5.52 5.92
C ARG A 171 1.23 4.52 6.69
N GLY A 172 1.06 4.43 8.02
CA GLY A 172 1.80 3.45 8.84
C GLY A 172 1.46 2.01 8.48
N ARG A 173 0.20 1.72 8.20
CA ARG A 173 -0.24 0.39 7.73
C ARG A 173 0.31 0.08 6.35
N ASP A 174 0.25 1.06 5.44
CA ASP A 174 0.76 0.90 4.08
C ASP A 174 2.27 0.65 4.10
N VAL A 175 3.06 1.44 4.85
CA VAL A 175 4.50 1.23 5.02
C VAL A 175 4.80 -0.16 5.60
N MET A 176 4.04 -0.62 6.62
CA MET A 176 4.25 -1.95 7.19
C MET A 176 3.90 -3.08 6.21
N ALA A 177 2.95 -2.85 5.31
CA ALA A 177 2.62 -3.77 4.23
C ALA A 177 3.69 -3.76 3.13
N ASP A 178 4.10 -2.59 2.68
CA ASP A 178 5.11 -2.40 1.61
C ASP A 178 6.47 -2.95 1.99
N LEU A 179 6.91 -2.74 3.23
CA LEU A 179 8.17 -3.26 3.77
C LEU A 179 8.04 -4.69 4.31
N TYR A 180 6.90 -5.33 4.11
CA TYR A 180 6.65 -6.72 4.53
C TYR A 180 6.96 -7.03 6.00
N CYS A 181 6.65 -6.13 6.93
CA CYS A 181 6.82 -6.38 8.37
C CYS A 181 6.13 -7.67 8.83
N VAL A 182 5.01 -8.02 8.19
CA VAL A 182 4.28 -9.29 8.38
C VAL A 182 5.10 -10.53 8.00
N GLY A 183 6.19 -10.37 7.26
CA GLY A 183 7.11 -11.47 6.93
C GLY A 183 7.79 -12.08 8.14
N CYS A 184 8.12 -11.23 9.12
CA CYS A 184 8.78 -11.64 10.35
C CYS A 184 7.87 -11.52 11.57
N HIS A 185 6.93 -10.56 11.57
CA HIS A 185 6.06 -10.25 12.71
C HIS A 185 4.62 -10.67 12.44
N LYS A 186 3.95 -11.20 13.45
CA LYS A 186 2.51 -11.32 13.43
C LYS A 186 1.90 -9.95 13.74
N LEU A 187 1.00 -9.50 12.88
CA LEU A 187 0.34 -8.21 12.99
C LEU A 187 -1.16 -8.40 13.17
N GLN A 188 -1.76 -7.57 14.03
CA GLN A 188 -3.19 -7.63 14.31
C GLN A 188 -4.02 -7.36 13.04
N GLY A 189 -4.92 -8.28 12.69
CA GLY A 189 -5.84 -8.13 11.56
C GLY A 189 -5.18 -8.24 10.18
N THR A 190 -3.93 -8.68 10.11
CA THR A 190 -3.22 -8.87 8.84
C THR A 190 -2.91 -10.35 8.65
N GLU A 191 -3.40 -10.92 7.56
CA GLU A 191 -2.99 -12.26 7.13
C GLU A 191 -1.64 -12.19 6.42
N ARG A 192 -0.77 -13.13 6.74
CA ARG A 192 0.52 -13.23 6.08
C ARG A 192 0.34 -13.78 4.67
N PRO A 193 0.84 -13.10 3.61
CA PRO A 193 0.87 -13.66 2.27
C PRO A 193 1.65 -14.97 2.24
N VAL A 194 1.23 -15.90 1.37
CA VAL A 194 1.87 -17.20 1.20
C VAL A 194 3.34 -17.05 0.79
N MET A 195 3.64 -16.02 0.01
CA MET A 195 4.98 -15.72 -0.48
C MET A 195 5.22 -14.21 -0.45
N LEU A 196 6.27 -13.77 0.21
CA LEU A 196 6.64 -12.38 0.36
C LEU A 196 7.77 -11.98 -0.57
N GLY A 197 8.79 -12.82 -0.67
CA GLY A 197 9.90 -12.67 -1.60
C GLY A 197 9.83 -13.71 -2.71
N PRO A 198 10.62 -13.58 -3.78
CA PRO A 198 10.68 -14.57 -4.84
C PRO A 198 11.14 -15.93 -4.30
N ASP A 199 10.65 -17.01 -4.95
CA ASP A 199 11.17 -18.35 -4.74
C ASP A 199 12.62 -18.42 -5.22
N LEU A 200 13.51 -18.85 -4.34
CA LEU A 200 14.95 -18.94 -4.60
C LEU A 200 15.41 -20.38 -4.89
N THR A 201 14.50 -21.33 -5.05
CA THR A 201 14.81 -22.73 -5.31
C THR A 201 15.73 -22.90 -6.53
N ASN A 202 15.55 -22.08 -7.55
CA ASN A 202 16.29 -22.13 -8.81
C ASN A 202 17.09 -20.84 -9.10
N ILE A 203 17.39 -20.04 -8.09
CA ILE A 203 18.01 -18.71 -8.29
C ILE A 203 19.36 -18.80 -9.02
N GLY A 204 20.13 -19.88 -8.83
CA GLY A 204 21.40 -20.08 -9.50
C GLY A 204 21.27 -20.36 -11.01
N ASN A 205 20.10 -20.71 -11.52
CA ASN A 205 19.82 -20.75 -12.96
C ASN A 205 19.57 -19.35 -13.52
N LYS A 206 18.99 -18.46 -12.70
CA LYS A 206 18.60 -17.12 -13.10
C LYS A 206 19.77 -16.16 -13.17
N THR A 207 20.67 -16.20 -12.18
CA THR A 207 21.72 -15.18 -12.03
C THR A 207 23.04 -15.75 -11.51
N SER A 208 24.12 -14.96 -11.60
CA SER A 208 25.45 -15.33 -11.13
C SER A 208 25.59 -15.19 -9.61
N ARG A 209 26.59 -15.88 -9.03
CA ARG A 209 26.97 -15.75 -7.61
C ARG A 209 27.46 -14.33 -7.28
N GLU A 210 28.18 -13.73 -8.20
CA GLU A 210 28.72 -12.38 -8.10
C GLU A 210 27.59 -11.35 -8.03
N TRP A 211 26.54 -11.51 -8.83
CA TRP A 211 25.35 -10.66 -8.73
C TRP A 211 24.62 -10.86 -7.40
N ILE A 212 24.44 -12.12 -6.96
CA ILE A 212 23.83 -12.43 -5.65
C ILE A 212 24.63 -11.78 -4.54
N TYR A 213 25.96 -11.85 -4.58
CA TYR A 213 26.84 -11.21 -3.60
C TYR A 213 26.62 -9.69 -3.55
N LYS A 214 26.61 -9.03 -4.71
CA LYS A 214 26.40 -7.59 -4.80
C LYS A 214 25.02 -7.20 -4.28
N TRP A 215 23.98 -7.95 -4.64
CA TRP A 215 22.63 -7.76 -4.14
C TRP A 215 22.52 -7.93 -2.63
N LEU A 216 23.08 -8.98 -2.06
CA LEU A 216 23.07 -9.22 -0.61
C LEU A 216 23.85 -8.19 0.18
N LYS A 217 24.91 -7.63 -0.42
CA LYS A 217 25.72 -6.57 0.19
C LYS A 217 24.93 -5.28 0.36
N ASP A 218 24.23 -4.87 -0.69
CA ASP A 218 23.29 -3.77 -0.64
C ASP A 218 22.19 -3.90 -1.72
N PRO A 219 21.01 -4.32 -1.39
CA PRO A 219 19.92 -4.46 -2.35
C PRO A 219 19.50 -3.15 -3.03
N ARG A 220 19.91 -1.99 -2.49
CA ARG A 220 19.47 -0.65 -2.93
C ARG A 220 20.45 0.04 -3.85
N THR A 221 21.73 -0.24 -3.70
CA THR A 221 22.78 0.46 -4.43
C THR A 221 23.44 -0.44 -5.47
N ILE A 222 23.08 -0.22 -6.72
CA ILE A 222 23.95 -0.62 -7.83
C ILE A 222 24.70 0.64 -8.25
N THR A 223 25.96 0.75 -7.86
CA THR A 223 26.82 1.86 -8.30
C THR A 223 27.08 1.76 -9.78
N ASP A 224 26.86 2.85 -10.51
CA ASP A 224 27.35 2.99 -11.86
C ASP A 224 28.88 3.29 -11.85
N THR A 225 29.50 3.20 -13.02
CA THR A 225 30.96 3.44 -13.21
C THR A 225 31.38 4.90 -12.98
N SER A 226 30.44 5.83 -12.90
CA SER A 226 30.71 7.25 -12.65
C SER A 226 30.74 7.62 -11.16
N GLY A 227 30.54 6.66 -10.28
CA GLY A 227 30.53 6.89 -8.84
C GLY A 227 29.23 7.53 -8.33
N ASN A 228 28.29 7.79 -9.21
CA ASN A 228 26.94 8.18 -8.83
C ASN A 228 26.23 6.94 -8.29
N VAL A 229 25.66 7.08 -7.11
CA VAL A 229 24.77 6.07 -6.55
C VAL A 229 23.47 6.13 -7.36
N THR A 230 23.36 5.27 -8.36
CA THR A 230 22.05 4.96 -8.88
C THR A 230 21.42 4.00 -7.89
N VAL A 231 20.54 4.51 -7.05
CA VAL A 231 19.48 3.70 -6.47
C VAL A 231 18.80 3.02 -7.66
N ASP A 232 18.65 1.71 -7.62
CA ASP A 232 18.14 0.86 -8.71
C ASP A 232 16.92 1.54 -9.39
N GLY A 233 17.20 2.44 -10.35
CA GLY A 233 16.22 3.18 -11.14
C GLY A 233 15.19 4.07 -10.41
N TYR A 234 15.24 4.21 -9.11
CA TYR A 234 14.19 4.88 -8.32
C TYR A 234 14.73 6.10 -7.57
N GLU A 235 14.83 7.23 -8.26
CA GLU A 235 14.66 8.53 -7.59
C GLU A 235 13.18 8.76 -7.22
N ASN A 236 12.26 7.94 -7.73
CA ASN A 236 10.83 8.00 -7.48
C ASN A 236 10.32 6.70 -6.84
N GLU A 237 10.22 6.73 -5.52
CA GLU A 237 9.17 6.11 -4.69
C GLU A 237 9.22 4.61 -4.38
N GLU A 238 9.86 3.70 -5.11
CA GLU A 238 9.88 2.29 -4.75
C GLU A 238 11.29 1.76 -4.47
N GLU A 239 11.68 1.84 -3.20
CA GLU A 239 12.88 1.14 -2.72
C GLU A 239 12.70 -0.38 -2.78
N PRO A 240 13.79 -1.16 -2.99
CA PRO A 240 13.72 -2.60 -2.93
C PRO A 240 13.06 -3.06 -1.62
N ARG A 241 12.03 -3.86 -1.71
CA ARG A 241 11.30 -4.39 -0.54
C ARG A 241 12.16 -5.30 0.33
N MET A 242 13.26 -5.81 -0.21
CA MET A 242 14.23 -6.59 0.55
C MET A 242 15.05 -5.66 1.45
N PRO A 243 14.96 -5.83 2.78
CA PRO A 243 15.71 -4.98 3.71
C PRO A 243 17.21 -5.28 3.67
N ARG A 244 18.01 -4.32 4.09
CA ARG A 244 19.46 -4.50 4.23
C ARG A 244 19.76 -5.35 5.46
N PHE A 245 20.31 -6.54 5.23
CA PHE A 245 20.85 -7.39 6.29
C PHE A 245 22.30 -7.01 6.61
N ARG A 246 22.67 -7.13 7.88
CA ARG A 246 24.05 -6.92 8.33
C ARG A 246 24.80 -8.22 8.16
N LEU A 247 25.34 -8.42 6.97
CA LEU A 247 26.16 -9.56 6.62
C LEU A 247 27.63 -9.12 6.57
N ASN A 248 28.51 -9.87 7.22
CA ASN A 248 29.94 -9.69 7.06
C ASN A 248 30.41 -10.32 5.73
N GLU A 249 31.64 -10.01 5.30
CA GLU A 249 32.19 -10.47 4.03
C GLU A 249 32.18 -12.00 3.86
N ASN A 250 32.40 -12.75 4.95
CA ASN A 250 32.35 -14.20 4.91
C ASN A 250 30.92 -14.72 4.77
N GLU A 251 29.96 -14.16 5.49
CA GLU A 251 28.53 -14.50 5.39
C GLU A 251 27.98 -14.18 3.97
N LEU A 252 28.39 -13.04 3.39
CA LEU A 252 28.03 -12.67 2.01
C LEU A 252 28.52 -13.73 1.03
N LYS A 253 29.78 -14.13 1.10
CA LYS A 253 30.37 -15.17 0.24
C LYS A 253 29.65 -16.50 0.38
N ILE A 254 29.44 -16.97 1.61
CA ILE A 254 28.77 -18.23 1.91
C ILE A 254 27.35 -18.26 1.36
N LEU A 255 26.57 -17.21 1.61
CA LEU A 255 25.20 -17.11 1.09
C LEU A 255 25.16 -17.03 -0.42
N SER A 256 26.09 -16.30 -1.03
CA SER A 256 26.14 -16.17 -2.49
C SER A 256 26.49 -17.48 -3.17
N VAL A 257 27.44 -18.22 -2.63
CA VAL A 257 27.84 -19.55 -3.10
C VAL A 257 26.69 -20.55 -2.90
N PHE A 258 26.07 -20.54 -1.75
CA PHE A 258 24.90 -21.36 -1.43
C PHE A 258 23.72 -21.12 -2.38
N LEU A 259 23.33 -19.87 -2.59
CA LEU A 259 22.22 -19.49 -3.46
C LEU A 259 22.57 -19.78 -4.93
N GLY A 260 23.80 -19.48 -5.36
CA GLY A 260 24.26 -19.79 -6.71
C GLY A 260 24.35 -21.26 -7.04
N ALA A 261 24.39 -22.12 -6.03
CA ALA A 261 24.30 -23.58 -6.19
C ALA A 261 22.87 -24.09 -6.39
N ARG A 262 21.84 -23.26 -6.20
CA ARG A 262 20.43 -23.62 -6.40
C ARG A 262 20.05 -23.61 -7.87
N LYS A 263 20.32 -24.73 -8.55
CA LYS A 263 20.20 -24.90 -10.01
C LYS A 263 19.25 -26.05 -10.41
N SER A 264 18.40 -26.55 -9.52
CA SER A 264 17.41 -27.54 -9.89
C SER A 264 16.27 -26.86 -10.64
N SER A 265 16.25 -26.97 -11.96
CA SER A 265 15.12 -26.49 -12.77
C SER A 265 14.27 -27.66 -13.24
N PRO A 266 12.95 -27.59 -13.09
CA PRO A 266 12.05 -28.56 -13.73
C PRO A 266 11.88 -28.29 -15.24
N VAL A 267 12.41 -27.17 -15.75
CA VAL A 267 12.24 -26.75 -17.14
C VAL A 267 13.56 -26.93 -17.88
N GLU A 268 13.56 -27.83 -18.87
CA GLU A 268 14.67 -27.95 -19.80
C GLU A 268 14.90 -26.61 -20.53
N PRO A 269 16.15 -26.17 -20.67
CA PRO A 269 16.49 -24.97 -21.41
C PRO A 269 15.91 -25.04 -22.82
N TYR A 270 15.18 -23.98 -23.24
CA TYR A 270 14.64 -23.92 -24.59
C TYR A 270 15.76 -23.78 -25.61
N LYS A 271 15.76 -24.67 -26.62
CA LYS A 271 16.73 -24.63 -27.70
C LYS A 271 16.05 -24.25 -29.01
N PHE A 272 16.53 -23.17 -29.62
CA PHE A 272 16.14 -22.82 -30.99
C PHE A 272 16.66 -23.88 -31.98
N ASP A 273 15.97 -24.03 -33.10
CA ASP A 273 16.50 -24.85 -34.21
C ASP A 273 17.84 -24.28 -34.67
N ALA A 274 18.91 -25.09 -34.58
CA ALA A 274 20.28 -24.68 -34.87
C ALA A 274 20.44 -24.12 -36.30
N ARG A 275 19.65 -24.61 -37.27
CA ARG A 275 19.68 -24.12 -38.65
C ARG A 275 19.12 -22.72 -38.76
N ILE A 276 18.07 -22.42 -38.03
CA ILE A 276 17.44 -21.09 -38.00
C ILE A 276 18.29 -20.10 -37.19
N LEU A 277 18.84 -20.56 -36.07
CA LEU A 277 19.74 -19.77 -35.22
C LEU A 277 20.94 -19.25 -36.02
N THR A 278 21.59 -20.09 -36.80
CA THR A 278 22.72 -19.72 -37.67
C THR A 278 22.38 -18.59 -38.67
N VAL A 279 21.14 -18.54 -39.14
CA VAL A 279 20.64 -17.50 -40.04
C VAL A 279 20.44 -16.18 -39.26
N TRP A 280 19.82 -16.27 -38.08
CA TRP A 280 19.53 -15.07 -37.27
C TRP A 280 20.81 -14.43 -36.72
N GLU A 281 21.80 -15.22 -36.30
CA GLU A 281 23.10 -14.74 -35.81
C GLU A 281 23.85 -13.92 -36.83
N LYS A 282 23.69 -14.22 -38.13
CA LYS A 282 24.36 -13.51 -39.20
C LYS A 282 23.67 -12.25 -39.67
N LYS A 283 22.43 -11.97 -39.20
CA LYS A 283 21.70 -10.76 -39.54
C LYS A 283 22.22 -9.56 -38.72
N PRO A 284 22.78 -8.53 -39.32
CA PRO A 284 23.40 -7.42 -38.60
C PRO A 284 22.41 -6.55 -37.83
N ASP A 285 21.16 -6.53 -38.25
CA ASP A 285 20.07 -5.71 -37.68
C ASP A 285 19.22 -6.44 -36.61
N THR A 286 19.62 -7.63 -36.20
CA THR A 286 18.84 -8.47 -35.26
C THR A 286 18.56 -7.76 -33.93
N VAL A 287 19.56 -7.05 -33.40
CA VAL A 287 19.43 -6.31 -32.12
C VAL A 287 18.47 -5.13 -32.27
N ASP A 288 18.59 -4.38 -33.37
CA ASP A 288 17.74 -3.21 -33.62
C ASP A 288 16.27 -3.64 -33.88
N GLN A 289 16.08 -4.75 -34.60
CA GLN A 289 14.74 -5.35 -34.75
C GLN A 289 14.19 -5.87 -33.41
N GLY A 290 15.05 -6.36 -32.53
CA GLY A 290 14.70 -6.76 -31.17
C GLY A 290 14.21 -5.56 -30.34
N GLU A 291 14.85 -4.41 -30.44
CA GLU A 291 14.40 -3.15 -29.82
C GLU A 291 13.02 -2.72 -30.34
N ILE A 292 12.85 -2.72 -31.69
CA ILE A 292 11.57 -2.37 -32.31
C ILE A 292 10.48 -3.31 -31.76
N ARG A 293 10.75 -4.62 -31.71
CA ARG A 293 9.80 -5.60 -31.21
C ARG A 293 9.49 -5.44 -29.73
N PHE A 294 10.49 -5.20 -28.88
CA PHE A 294 10.34 -4.88 -27.47
C PHE A 294 9.39 -3.70 -27.26
N ARG A 295 9.55 -2.64 -28.05
CA ARG A 295 8.68 -1.45 -28.01
C ARG A 295 7.26 -1.75 -28.51
N GLN A 296 7.11 -2.53 -29.60
CA GLN A 296 5.82 -2.94 -30.14
C GLN A 296 5.01 -3.84 -29.21
N MET A 297 5.69 -4.66 -28.41
CA MET A 297 5.08 -5.50 -27.38
C MET A 297 4.72 -4.73 -26.12
N PHE A 298 5.07 -3.44 -26.04
CA PHE A 298 4.81 -2.56 -24.90
C PHE A 298 5.35 -3.11 -23.57
N CYS A 299 6.53 -3.71 -23.58
CA CYS A 299 7.17 -4.23 -22.36
C CYS A 299 7.37 -3.14 -21.31
N SER A 300 7.62 -1.89 -21.75
CA SER A 300 7.74 -0.71 -20.89
C SER A 300 6.43 -0.29 -20.21
N THR A 301 5.26 -0.89 -20.53
CA THR A 301 4.04 -0.67 -19.75
C THR A 301 4.18 -1.20 -18.32
N CYS A 302 4.89 -2.32 -18.14
CA CYS A 302 5.08 -2.94 -16.85
C CYS A 302 6.50 -2.74 -16.29
N HIS A 303 7.48 -2.50 -17.17
CA HIS A 303 8.89 -2.39 -16.83
C HIS A 303 9.43 -1.00 -17.10
N SER A 304 10.22 -0.47 -16.18
CA SER A 304 10.94 0.77 -16.37
C SER A 304 12.31 0.56 -17.03
N LEU A 305 12.78 1.62 -17.69
CA LEU A 305 14.09 1.73 -18.33
C LEU A 305 14.67 3.11 -18.03
N ALA A 306 15.95 3.17 -17.68
CA ALA A 306 16.71 4.41 -17.66
C ALA A 306 17.14 4.79 -19.08
N VAL A 307 16.79 5.99 -19.52
CA VAL A 307 17.20 6.55 -20.81
C VAL A 307 17.88 7.89 -20.61
N VAL A 308 18.97 8.14 -21.34
CA VAL A 308 19.67 9.43 -21.30
C VAL A 308 19.05 10.37 -22.33
N ARG A 309 18.53 11.52 -21.87
CA ARG A 309 17.98 12.58 -22.71
C ARG A 309 18.57 13.93 -22.31
N GLY A 310 19.13 14.64 -23.26
CA GLY A 310 19.70 15.96 -22.98
C GLY A 310 20.87 15.94 -21.96
N GLY A 311 21.52 14.78 -21.75
CA GLY A 311 22.58 14.60 -20.75
C GLY A 311 22.07 14.20 -19.35
N GLU A 312 20.75 14.12 -19.16
CA GLU A 312 20.12 13.66 -17.90
C GLU A 312 19.56 12.26 -18.06
N THR A 313 19.70 11.45 -17.02
CA THR A 313 19.07 10.13 -16.94
C THR A 313 17.63 10.27 -16.48
N GLN A 314 16.70 9.77 -17.27
CA GLN A 314 15.27 9.74 -16.97
C GLN A 314 14.80 8.29 -16.92
N ILE A 315 13.99 7.97 -15.91
CA ILE A 315 13.31 6.68 -15.82
C ILE A 315 11.99 6.78 -16.59
N ILE A 316 11.80 5.89 -17.54
CA ILE A 316 10.55 5.80 -18.31
C ILE A 316 9.96 4.41 -18.21
N GLY A 317 8.64 4.30 -18.15
CA GLY A 317 7.92 3.03 -18.10
C GLY A 317 7.19 2.81 -16.77
N GLY A 318 6.67 1.59 -16.61
CA GLY A 318 5.90 1.19 -15.43
C GLY A 318 6.77 0.50 -14.38
N ASP A 319 6.18 0.33 -13.22
CA ASP A 319 6.79 -0.18 -11.99
C ASP A 319 6.23 -1.53 -11.51
N ILE A 320 5.32 -2.14 -12.28
CA ILE A 320 4.75 -3.48 -11.97
C ILE A 320 5.82 -4.57 -12.04
N GLY A 321 6.71 -4.47 -13.01
CA GLY A 321 7.82 -5.39 -13.23
C GLY A 321 9.15 -4.72 -12.86
N PRO A 322 10.23 -5.53 -12.72
CA PRO A 322 11.54 -4.97 -12.40
C PRO A 322 12.06 -4.04 -13.50
N GLU A 323 12.88 -3.10 -13.11
CA GLU A 323 13.66 -2.25 -14.01
C GLU A 323 14.59 -3.11 -14.90
N LEU A 324 14.67 -2.80 -16.19
CA LEU A 324 15.36 -3.64 -17.17
C LEU A 324 16.65 -3.03 -17.74
N THR A 325 17.05 -1.81 -17.37
CA THR A 325 18.21 -1.11 -17.96
C THR A 325 19.49 -1.96 -17.98
N LYS A 326 19.71 -2.74 -16.91
CA LYS A 326 20.92 -3.57 -16.76
C LYS A 326 20.58 -5.06 -16.69
N VAL A 327 19.45 -5.46 -17.21
CA VAL A 327 18.95 -6.85 -17.08
C VAL A 327 19.90 -7.86 -17.70
N GLY A 328 20.55 -7.54 -18.83
CA GLY A 328 21.52 -8.42 -19.49
C GLY A 328 22.77 -8.71 -18.66
N SER A 329 23.14 -7.84 -17.71
CA SER A 329 24.23 -8.08 -16.76
C SER A 329 23.80 -8.88 -15.51
N LYS A 330 22.48 -8.98 -15.27
CA LYS A 330 21.91 -9.62 -14.06
C LYS A 330 21.57 -11.09 -14.27
N ILE A 331 21.13 -11.48 -15.47
CA ILE A 331 20.52 -12.77 -15.73
C ILE A 331 21.25 -13.60 -16.76
N THR A 332 21.03 -14.93 -16.71
CA THR A 332 21.60 -15.86 -17.69
C THR A 332 20.74 -15.90 -18.96
N THR A 333 21.36 -16.14 -20.10
CA THR A 333 20.67 -16.23 -21.40
C THR A 333 19.58 -17.31 -21.41
N ASP A 334 19.92 -18.53 -20.94
CA ASP A 334 18.98 -19.66 -20.94
C ASP A 334 17.75 -19.39 -20.07
N TRP A 335 17.96 -18.76 -18.92
CA TRP A 335 16.86 -18.37 -18.04
C TRP A 335 16.00 -17.29 -18.70
N LEU A 336 16.60 -16.27 -19.33
CA LEU A 336 15.85 -15.20 -19.99
C LEU A 336 14.93 -15.73 -21.08
N ILE A 337 15.43 -16.63 -21.93
CA ILE A 337 14.66 -17.25 -23.01
C ILE A 337 13.49 -18.04 -22.42
N SER A 338 13.74 -18.88 -21.43
CA SER A 338 12.72 -19.68 -20.76
C SER A 338 11.66 -18.82 -20.07
N TRP A 339 12.11 -17.74 -19.40
CA TRP A 339 11.24 -16.80 -18.73
C TRP A 339 10.34 -16.03 -19.70
N LEU A 340 10.90 -15.44 -20.74
CA LEU A 340 10.11 -14.72 -21.75
C LEU A 340 9.06 -15.64 -22.41
N ARG A 341 9.41 -16.90 -22.60
CA ARG A 341 8.52 -17.89 -23.22
C ARG A 341 7.38 -18.32 -22.30
N ASN A 342 7.67 -18.60 -21.05
CA ASN A 342 6.68 -19.05 -20.08
C ASN A 342 7.10 -18.75 -18.63
N PRO A 343 6.84 -17.53 -18.14
CA PRO A 343 7.22 -17.14 -16.78
C PRO A 343 6.67 -18.05 -15.68
N GLN A 344 5.46 -18.59 -15.88
CA GLN A 344 4.79 -19.45 -14.90
C GLN A 344 5.37 -20.87 -14.84
N ALA A 345 6.20 -21.27 -15.80
CA ALA A 345 6.89 -22.57 -15.74
C ALA A 345 8.02 -22.55 -14.70
N ASP A 346 8.71 -21.41 -14.57
CA ASP A 346 9.78 -21.23 -13.58
C ASP A 346 9.21 -20.75 -12.23
N LEU A 347 8.27 -19.81 -12.26
CA LEU A 347 7.62 -19.26 -11.09
C LEU A 347 6.09 -19.33 -11.27
N PRO A 348 5.39 -20.32 -10.67
CA PRO A 348 3.95 -20.53 -10.87
C PRO A 348 3.07 -19.31 -10.55
N HIS A 349 3.54 -18.43 -9.67
CA HIS A 349 2.86 -17.21 -9.28
C HIS A 349 3.41 -15.96 -9.97
N ALA A 350 4.24 -16.10 -11.01
CA ALA A 350 4.76 -14.97 -11.76
C ALA A 350 3.63 -14.03 -12.22
N LEU A 351 3.80 -12.74 -11.96
CA LEU A 351 2.86 -11.71 -12.41
C LEU A 351 3.04 -11.43 -13.91
N MET A 352 4.25 -11.58 -14.44
CA MET A 352 4.51 -11.40 -15.87
C MET A 352 3.62 -12.31 -16.69
N PRO A 353 2.81 -11.76 -17.63
CA PRO A 353 1.93 -12.55 -18.47
C PRO A 353 2.74 -13.37 -19.47
N ARG A 354 2.12 -14.44 -19.98
CA ARG A 354 2.70 -15.24 -21.04
C ARG A 354 2.39 -14.61 -22.39
N TYR A 355 3.42 -14.28 -23.15
CA TYR A 355 3.31 -13.80 -24.52
C TYR A 355 3.32 -14.97 -25.51
N GLY A 356 2.62 -14.83 -26.65
CA GLY A 356 2.65 -15.80 -27.75
C GLY A 356 3.82 -15.53 -28.69
N TRP A 357 5.03 -15.85 -28.27
CA TRP A 357 6.25 -15.60 -29.04
C TRP A 357 6.35 -16.50 -30.29
N SER A 358 6.73 -15.91 -31.43
CA SER A 358 7.43 -16.66 -32.46
C SER A 358 8.90 -16.86 -32.00
N ASP A 359 9.54 -17.91 -32.47
CA ASP A 359 10.96 -18.16 -32.14
C ASP A 359 11.87 -17.01 -32.60
N GLU A 360 11.54 -16.39 -33.74
CA GLU A 360 12.27 -15.25 -34.29
C GLU A 360 12.13 -14.00 -33.41
N ASP A 361 10.90 -13.67 -32.97
CA ASP A 361 10.66 -12.52 -32.07
C ASP A 361 11.33 -12.74 -30.70
N LEU A 362 11.20 -13.95 -30.15
CA LEU A 362 11.83 -14.32 -28.89
C LEU A 362 13.35 -14.18 -28.95
N TYR A 363 13.97 -14.67 -30.02
CA TYR A 363 15.40 -14.54 -30.24
C TYR A 363 15.83 -13.06 -30.34
N LYS A 364 15.14 -12.27 -31.18
CA LYS A 364 15.46 -10.85 -31.40
C LYS A 364 15.35 -10.04 -30.10
N VAL A 365 14.27 -10.20 -29.35
CA VAL A 365 14.08 -9.49 -28.08
C VAL A 365 15.11 -9.93 -27.05
N THR A 366 15.42 -11.21 -26.96
CA THR A 366 16.48 -11.71 -26.07
C THR A 366 17.84 -11.08 -26.41
N ARG A 367 18.19 -11.02 -27.70
CA ARG A 367 19.44 -10.39 -28.15
C ARG A 367 19.49 -8.91 -27.80
N TYR A 368 18.40 -8.17 -28.03
CA TYR A 368 18.31 -6.78 -27.64
C TYR A 368 18.55 -6.60 -26.14
N MET A 369 17.89 -7.40 -25.29
CA MET A 369 18.04 -7.28 -23.84
C MET A 369 19.44 -7.60 -23.35
N LEU A 370 20.11 -8.59 -23.95
CA LEU A 370 21.46 -9.00 -23.58
C LEU A 370 22.53 -8.05 -24.10
N ASP A 371 22.32 -7.42 -25.26
CA ASP A 371 23.34 -6.59 -25.91
C ASP A 371 23.20 -5.11 -25.57
N ARG A 372 21.96 -4.59 -25.44
CA ARG A 372 21.71 -3.16 -25.21
C ARG A 372 21.31 -2.82 -23.77
N LEU A 373 20.63 -3.74 -23.08
CA LEU A 373 20.22 -3.53 -21.69
C LEU A 373 21.25 -4.19 -20.74
N THR A 374 22.49 -3.79 -20.88
CA THR A 374 23.63 -4.38 -20.14
C THR A 374 24.57 -3.29 -19.66
N ASP A 375 25.21 -3.53 -18.52
CA ASP A 375 26.28 -2.76 -17.94
C ASP A 375 27.47 -3.69 -17.71
N PRO A 376 28.51 -3.62 -18.55
CA PRO A 376 29.65 -4.52 -18.45
C PRO A 376 30.48 -4.30 -17.17
N ASP A 377 30.33 -3.14 -16.54
CA ASP A 377 31.06 -2.76 -15.34
C ASP A 377 30.30 -3.10 -14.04
N LEU A 378 29.05 -3.57 -14.14
CA LEU A 378 28.18 -3.81 -12.99
C LEU A 378 28.81 -4.73 -11.93
N LEU A 379 29.59 -5.71 -12.33
CA LEU A 379 30.17 -6.73 -11.44
C LEU A 379 31.72 -6.67 -11.37
N LYS A 380 32.36 -5.63 -11.94
CA LYS A 380 33.83 -5.56 -12.00
C LYS A 380 34.49 -5.46 -10.62
N ASP A 381 33.78 -4.94 -9.63
CA ASP A 381 34.23 -4.80 -8.23
C ASP A 381 34.04 -6.08 -7.41
N VAL A 382 33.41 -7.11 -7.98
CA VAL A 382 33.15 -8.38 -7.28
C VAL A 382 34.12 -9.44 -7.76
N SER A 383 34.93 -9.97 -6.82
CA SER A 383 35.83 -11.08 -7.13
C SER A 383 35.05 -12.32 -7.51
N ARG A 384 35.56 -13.08 -8.49
CA ARG A 384 34.97 -14.36 -8.89
C ARG A 384 34.84 -15.30 -7.70
N LEU A 385 33.64 -15.79 -7.46
CA LEU A 385 33.31 -16.71 -6.37
C LEU A 385 33.48 -18.17 -6.82
N ALA A 386 34.06 -18.99 -5.95
CA ALA A 386 34.26 -20.42 -6.21
C ALA A 386 32.92 -21.16 -6.34
N GLU A 387 33.00 -22.37 -6.90
CA GLU A 387 31.84 -23.27 -6.88
C GLU A 387 31.59 -23.82 -5.47
N ALA A 388 30.31 -24.07 -5.17
CA ALA A 388 29.89 -24.54 -3.85
C ALA A 388 30.41 -25.95 -3.58
N GLN A 389 31.06 -26.14 -2.44
CA GLN A 389 31.31 -27.46 -1.87
C GLN A 389 30.17 -27.84 -0.89
N THR A 390 30.05 -29.13 -0.59
CA THR A 390 28.96 -29.63 0.28
C THR A 390 28.93 -28.95 1.66
N ALA A 391 30.08 -28.70 2.24
CA ALA A 391 30.19 -28.02 3.54
C ALA A 391 29.68 -26.56 3.48
N GLU A 392 29.98 -25.83 2.41
CA GLU A 392 29.53 -24.45 2.21
C GLU A 392 28.03 -24.39 1.97
N VAL A 393 27.45 -25.37 1.25
CA VAL A 393 26.00 -25.47 1.05
C VAL A 393 25.28 -25.71 2.40
N GLN A 394 25.81 -26.58 3.25
CA GLN A 394 25.25 -26.84 4.58
C GLN A 394 25.34 -25.61 5.48
N LEU A 395 26.48 -24.93 5.48
CA LEU A 395 26.69 -23.71 6.24
C LEU A 395 25.77 -22.58 5.72
N GLY A 396 25.65 -22.43 4.41
CA GLY A 396 24.75 -21.47 3.76
C GLY A 396 23.27 -21.73 4.11
N THR A 397 22.86 -23.00 4.18
CA THR A 397 21.50 -23.38 4.60
C THR A 397 21.22 -22.91 6.02
N ARG A 398 22.15 -23.14 6.96
CA ARG A 398 21.99 -22.67 8.34
C ARG A 398 21.95 -21.15 8.41
N LEU A 399 22.88 -20.49 7.76
CA LEU A 399 22.97 -19.02 7.74
C LEU A 399 21.73 -18.38 7.13
N PHE A 400 21.15 -18.96 6.07
CA PHE A 400 19.91 -18.52 5.44
C PHE A 400 18.73 -18.54 6.43
N GLN A 401 18.66 -19.55 7.29
CA GLN A 401 17.66 -19.64 8.35
C GLN A 401 17.98 -18.70 9.52
N GLU A 402 19.22 -18.67 10.00
CA GLU A 402 19.66 -17.85 11.14
C GLU A 402 19.48 -16.34 10.88
N LYS A 403 19.68 -15.88 9.64
CA LYS A 403 19.47 -14.48 9.23
C LYS A 403 18.02 -14.17 8.90
N GLY A 404 17.11 -15.16 8.95
CA GLY A 404 15.68 -14.98 8.72
C GLY A 404 15.29 -14.85 7.25
N CYS A 405 16.16 -15.18 6.31
CA CYS A 405 15.84 -15.13 4.88
C CYS A 405 14.66 -16.05 4.52
N SER A 406 14.55 -17.21 5.17
CA SER A 406 13.44 -18.16 5.03
C SER A 406 12.09 -17.66 5.58
N SER A 407 12.05 -16.47 6.19
CA SER A 407 10.80 -15.82 6.58
C SER A 407 10.09 -15.19 5.36
N CYS A 408 10.86 -14.74 4.37
CA CYS A 408 10.31 -14.11 3.16
C CYS A 408 10.50 -14.97 1.91
N HIS A 409 11.61 -15.72 1.81
CA HIS A 409 11.96 -16.50 0.64
C HIS A 409 11.72 -17.99 0.83
N VAL A 410 11.19 -18.65 -0.19
CA VAL A 410 11.03 -20.10 -0.24
C VAL A 410 12.24 -20.71 -0.96
N ILE A 411 12.77 -21.81 -0.42
CA ILE A 411 13.72 -22.71 -1.09
C ILE A 411 13.22 -24.14 -0.84
N SER A 412 13.05 -24.93 -1.89
CA SER A 412 12.64 -26.33 -1.78
C SER A 412 13.57 -27.10 -0.83
N GLY A 413 12.96 -27.84 0.11
CA GLY A 413 13.70 -28.60 1.15
C GLY A 413 14.16 -27.77 2.36
N ILE A 414 13.89 -26.46 2.41
CA ILE A 414 14.16 -25.63 3.56
C ILE A 414 12.85 -25.16 4.20
N LYS A 415 12.71 -25.41 5.52
CA LYS A 415 11.52 -25.00 6.26
C LYS A 415 11.42 -23.48 6.35
N SER A 416 10.28 -22.93 5.95
CA SER A 416 9.97 -21.51 6.16
C SER A 416 9.82 -21.21 7.65
N GLN A 417 10.31 -20.03 8.06
CA GLN A 417 10.19 -19.54 9.44
C GLN A 417 9.11 -18.45 9.46
N GLN A 418 7.96 -18.76 10.06
CA GLN A 418 6.83 -17.83 10.09
C GLN A 418 6.88 -16.88 11.30
N ASP A 419 7.55 -17.27 12.40
CA ASP A 419 7.58 -16.53 13.66
C ASP A 419 9.03 -16.09 13.99
N PHE A 420 9.68 -15.42 13.03
CA PHE A 420 11.06 -14.96 13.20
C PHE A 420 11.16 -13.76 14.16
N GLY A 421 10.21 -12.86 14.10
CA GLY A 421 10.05 -11.70 14.99
C GLY A 421 8.94 -11.93 16.03
N PRO A 422 8.90 -11.10 17.09
CA PRO A 422 7.84 -11.17 18.09
C PRO A 422 6.47 -10.81 17.50
N ASP A 423 5.40 -11.31 18.12
CA ASP A 423 4.02 -10.92 17.82
C ASP A 423 3.80 -9.45 18.23
N LEU A 424 3.47 -8.60 17.29
CA LEU A 424 3.20 -7.17 17.52
C LEU A 424 1.71 -6.88 17.68
N SER A 425 0.82 -7.88 17.61
CA SER A 425 -0.64 -7.68 17.64
C SER A 425 -1.13 -6.93 18.88
N ALA A 426 -0.37 -6.94 19.97
CA ALA A 426 -0.67 -6.23 21.21
C ALA A 426 0.46 -5.30 21.68
N GLU A 427 1.36 -4.90 20.77
CA GLU A 427 2.54 -4.08 21.12
C GLU A 427 2.14 -2.74 21.73
N GLY A 428 1.08 -2.11 21.25
CA GLY A 428 0.55 -0.84 21.79
C GLY A 428 0.01 -0.92 23.23
N THR A 429 -0.14 -2.12 23.79
CA THR A 429 -0.56 -2.29 25.20
C THR A 429 0.59 -2.49 26.17
N LYS A 430 1.80 -2.74 25.67
CA LYS A 430 2.95 -3.04 26.53
C LYS A 430 3.31 -1.85 27.43
N THR A 431 3.58 -2.19 28.66
CA THR A 431 4.14 -1.24 29.66
C THR A 431 5.67 -1.23 29.57
N VAL A 432 6.29 -0.20 30.12
CA VAL A 432 7.75 -0.08 30.13
C VAL A 432 8.44 -1.28 30.78
N SER A 433 7.82 -1.85 31.79
CA SER A 433 8.31 -3.04 32.51
C SER A 433 8.34 -4.31 31.64
N GLN A 434 7.58 -4.36 30.54
CA GLN A 434 7.52 -5.49 29.60
C GLN A 434 8.51 -5.34 28.43
N LEU A 435 9.27 -4.25 28.37
CA LEU A 435 10.17 -3.92 27.27
C LEU A 435 11.63 -4.19 27.65
N ASP A 436 12.34 -4.88 26.77
CA ASP A 436 13.78 -5.09 26.91
C ASP A 436 14.56 -3.99 26.18
N PHE A 437 15.04 -3.04 26.95
CA PHE A 437 15.85 -1.94 26.44
C PHE A 437 17.34 -2.29 26.31
N GLY A 438 17.75 -3.48 26.71
CA GLY A 438 19.17 -3.87 26.75
C GLY A 438 20.03 -2.81 27.45
N ASP A 439 21.21 -2.56 26.91
CA ASP A 439 22.16 -1.52 27.41
C ASP A 439 21.93 -0.14 26.79
N SER A 440 20.81 0.06 26.10
CA SER A 440 20.52 1.32 25.42
C SER A 440 20.28 2.48 26.39
N LYS A 441 20.68 3.68 25.99
CA LYS A 441 20.46 4.93 26.72
C LYS A 441 19.21 5.70 26.28
N ILE A 442 18.33 5.05 25.49
CA ILE A 442 17.10 5.68 25.04
C ILE A 442 16.14 5.93 26.21
N PRO A 443 15.25 6.93 26.11
CA PRO A 443 14.22 7.15 27.12
C PRO A 443 13.39 5.91 27.39
N ARG A 444 13.12 5.59 28.65
CA ARG A 444 12.34 4.43 29.08
C ARG A 444 10.83 4.70 28.84
N ALA A 445 10.41 4.61 27.57
CA ALA A 445 9.03 4.80 27.14
C ALA A 445 8.73 3.90 25.95
N LEU A 446 7.49 3.44 25.83
CA LEU A 446 7.05 2.57 24.72
C LEU A 446 7.33 3.21 23.35
N ILE A 447 6.99 4.49 23.17
CA ILE A 447 7.20 5.23 21.92
C ILE A 447 8.68 5.28 21.55
N SER A 448 9.54 5.62 22.49
CA SER A 448 11.00 5.67 22.26
C SER A 448 11.58 4.29 21.93
N PHE A 449 11.02 3.25 22.52
CA PHE A 449 11.40 1.87 22.23
C PHE A 449 11.02 1.48 20.80
N ILE A 450 9.77 1.72 20.38
CA ILE A 450 9.28 1.42 19.02
C ILE A 450 10.09 2.22 18.01
N GLU A 451 10.33 3.52 18.26
CA GLU A 451 11.12 4.40 17.40
C GLU A 451 12.54 3.86 17.19
N ALA A 452 13.23 3.50 18.25
CA ALA A 452 14.58 2.96 18.18
C ALA A 452 14.63 1.60 17.48
N LYS A 453 13.69 0.70 17.79
CA LYS A 453 13.59 -0.60 17.14
C LYS A 453 13.29 -0.47 15.64
N THR A 454 12.47 0.50 15.24
CA THR A 454 12.11 0.72 13.85
C THR A 454 13.26 1.38 13.09
N SER A 455 13.82 2.47 13.61
CA SER A 455 14.84 3.28 12.91
C SER A 455 16.23 2.65 12.95
N ASN A 456 16.63 2.10 14.10
CA ASN A 456 17.95 1.53 14.30
C ASN A 456 17.92 0.40 15.34
N PRO A 457 17.52 -0.81 14.95
CA PRO A 457 17.32 -1.93 15.89
C PRO A 457 18.51 -2.24 16.79
N VAL A 458 19.73 -2.02 16.30
CA VAL A 458 20.96 -2.30 17.08
C VAL A 458 21.25 -1.25 18.13
N SER A 459 20.63 -0.07 18.07
CA SER A 459 20.75 0.91 19.16
C SER A 459 20.10 0.45 20.45
N VAL A 460 19.19 -0.53 20.36
CA VAL A 460 18.56 -1.17 21.52
C VAL A 460 19.28 -2.45 21.92
N ASN A 461 19.69 -3.27 20.95
CA ASN A 461 20.44 -4.50 21.17
C ASN A 461 21.43 -4.71 20.02
N SER A 462 22.73 -4.75 20.32
CA SER A 462 23.80 -4.94 19.32
C SER A 462 23.65 -6.21 18.48
N ASN A 463 23.00 -7.25 19.03
CA ASN A 463 22.71 -8.51 18.37
C ASN A 463 21.31 -8.57 17.76
N ALA A 464 20.68 -7.44 17.54
CA ALA A 464 19.33 -7.40 16.95
C ALA A 464 19.30 -8.09 15.58
N ARG A 465 18.38 -9.05 15.44
CA ARG A 465 18.14 -9.78 14.18
C ARG A 465 17.26 -8.99 13.20
N MET A 466 16.49 -8.02 13.71
CA MET A 466 15.68 -7.15 12.89
C MET A 466 16.58 -6.40 11.90
N PRO A 467 16.33 -6.52 10.61
CA PRO A 467 17.11 -5.79 9.60
C PRO A 467 16.85 -4.30 9.68
N GLN A 468 17.75 -3.51 9.09
CA GLN A 468 17.57 -2.08 8.98
C GLN A 468 16.79 -1.78 7.70
N TYR A 469 15.68 -1.06 7.87
CA TYR A 469 14.89 -0.53 6.77
C TYR A 469 15.29 0.94 6.49
N HIS A 470 15.09 1.36 5.29
CA HIS A 470 15.14 2.77 4.93
C HIS A 470 13.72 3.33 4.93
N PHE A 471 13.51 4.42 5.65
CA PHE A 471 12.22 5.05 5.77
C PHE A 471 12.26 6.44 5.14
N LYS A 472 11.24 6.80 4.39
CA LYS A 472 11.01 8.17 3.94
C LYS A 472 10.69 9.07 5.13
N GLU A 473 10.81 10.38 4.94
CA GLU A 473 10.43 11.34 5.96
C GLU A 473 8.97 11.12 6.41
N GLY A 474 8.78 11.02 7.72
CA GLY A 474 7.47 10.78 8.32
C GLY A 474 7.05 9.30 8.46
N ASP A 475 7.65 8.36 7.74
CA ASP A 475 7.26 6.94 7.76
C ASP A 475 7.46 6.30 9.13
N VAL A 476 8.56 6.60 9.81
CA VAL A 476 8.81 6.09 11.17
C VAL A 476 7.70 6.52 12.12
N ALA A 477 7.29 7.79 12.06
CA ALA A 477 6.19 8.29 12.88
C ALA A 477 4.84 7.64 12.51
N ALA A 478 4.64 7.32 11.25
CA ALA A 478 3.45 6.62 10.76
C ALA A 478 3.43 5.17 11.25
N VAL A 479 4.55 4.44 11.16
CA VAL A 479 4.70 3.07 11.69
C VAL A 479 4.47 3.04 13.20
N ILE A 480 5.06 3.99 13.95
CA ILE A 480 4.81 4.11 15.40
C ILE A 480 3.30 4.26 15.65
N THR A 481 2.61 5.11 14.87
CA THR A 481 1.17 5.32 14.99
C THR A 481 0.40 4.03 14.76
N ALA A 482 0.75 3.26 13.75
CA ALA A 482 0.12 1.97 13.45
C ALA A 482 0.36 0.94 14.56
N VAL A 483 1.61 0.81 15.03
CA VAL A 483 1.99 -0.16 16.09
C VAL A 483 1.34 0.18 17.42
N LEU A 484 1.27 1.45 17.81
CA LEU A 484 0.54 1.89 19.02
C LEU A 484 -0.95 1.56 18.96
N GLY A 485 -1.54 1.52 17.73
CA GLY A 485 -2.92 1.10 17.51
C GLY A 485 -3.16 -0.40 17.63
N MET A 486 -2.09 -1.23 17.66
CA MET A 486 -2.19 -2.68 17.82
C MET A 486 -2.31 -3.04 19.30
N GLN A 487 -3.53 -3.17 19.80
CA GLN A 487 -3.83 -3.41 21.21
C GLN A 487 -4.47 -4.78 21.49
N GLY A 488 -4.29 -5.74 20.59
CA GLY A 488 -4.86 -7.09 20.73
C GLY A 488 -6.34 -7.14 20.32
N PRO A 489 -6.96 -8.32 20.42
CA PRO A 489 -8.38 -8.48 20.14
C PRO A 489 -9.19 -7.73 21.19
N GLN A 490 -9.80 -6.64 20.79
CA GLN A 490 -10.78 -5.90 21.60
C GLN A 490 -12.18 -6.30 21.15
N SER A 491 -12.96 -6.89 22.01
CA SER A 491 -14.41 -6.97 21.82
C SER A 491 -14.99 -5.66 22.33
N VAL A 492 -15.52 -4.85 21.44
CA VAL A 492 -16.32 -3.69 21.81
C VAL A 492 -17.76 -4.18 21.97
N PRO A 493 -18.31 -4.24 23.19
CA PRO A 493 -19.67 -4.67 23.40
C PRO A 493 -20.64 -3.78 22.61
N GLY A 494 -21.55 -4.36 21.86
CA GLY A 494 -22.49 -3.66 21.00
C GLY A 494 -22.02 -3.48 19.54
N ILE A 495 -20.71 -3.61 19.25
CA ILE A 495 -20.17 -3.60 17.89
C ILE A 495 -19.74 -5.01 17.44
N GLY A 496 -19.65 -5.95 18.40
CA GLY A 496 -19.17 -7.30 18.16
C GLY A 496 -17.64 -7.37 18.04
N THR A 497 -17.13 -8.57 17.77
CA THR A 497 -15.73 -8.70 17.33
C THR A 497 -15.66 -7.99 15.98
N LEU A 498 -14.86 -6.94 15.87
CA LEU A 498 -14.60 -6.26 14.61
C LEU A 498 -13.98 -7.29 13.65
N VAL A 499 -14.85 -7.99 12.94
CA VAL A 499 -14.46 -8.78 11.78
C VAL A 499 -14.06 -7.74 10.74
N VAL A 500 -12.77 -7.67 10.44
CA VAL A 500 -12.33 -7.00 9.22
C VAL A 500 -13.07 -7.70 8.09
N PRO A 501 -13.93 -7.01 7.31
CA PRO A 501 -14.36 -7.57 6.06
C PRO A 501 -13.06 -7.92 5.32
N ALA A 502 -12.93 -9.15 4.85
CA ALA A 502 -11.84 -9.50 3.96
C ALA A 502 -11.90 -8.47 2.83
N SER A 503 -11.02 -7.48 2.89
CA SER A 503 -10.89 -6.47 1.86
C SER A 503 -10.38 -7.21 0.64
N ASN A 504 -11.15 -7.20 -0.43
CA ASN A 504 -10.85 -7.80 -1.71
C ASN A 504 -10.73 -9.33 -1.68
N THR A 505 -11.86 -10.01 -1.68
CA THR A 505 -11.89 -11.39 -2.16
C THR A 505 -11.29 -11.40 -3.57
N GLU A 506 -10.12 -12.04 -3.70
CA GLU A 506 -9.46 -12.21 -4.98
C GLU A 506 -10.47 -12.74 -5.99
N TYR A 507 -10.63 -12.04 -7.11
CA TYR A 507 -11.50 -12.50 -8.18
C TYR A 507 -10.87 -13.74 -8.83
N ARG A 508 -11.47 -14.91 -8.61
CA ARG A 508 -10.96 -16.20 -9.08
C ARG A 508 -11.95 -16.83 -10.06
N PRO A 509 -11.96 -16.40 -11.32
CA PRO A 509 -12.84 -16.99 -12.30
C PRO A 509 -12.45 -18.45 -12.57
N ALA A 510 -13.47 -19.30 -12.77
CA ALA A 510 -13.32 -20.72 -13.06
C ALA A 510 -13.36 -21.00 -14.58
N GLY A 511 -13.17 -22.27 -14.96
CA GLY A 511 -13.30 -22.73 -16.33
C GLY A 511 -12.20 -22.23 -17.29
N GLU A 512 -12.50 -22.27 -18.58
CA GLU A 512 -11.55 -21.87 -19.63
C GLU A 512 -11.20 -20.38 -19.56
N PHE A 513 -12.17 -19.52 -19.25
CA PHE A 513 -11.90 -18.11 -19.01
C PHE A 513 -10.89 -17.92 -17.88
N GLY A 514 -11.06 -18.63 -16.76
CA GLY A 514 -10.13 -18.55 -15.64
C GLY A 514 -8.70 -18.96 -15.99
N LYS A 515 -8.53 -19.93 -16.89
CA LYS A 515 -7.21 -20.35 -17.39
C LYS A 515 -6.55 -19.25 -18.22
N VAL A 516 -7.31 -18.61 -19.12
CA VAL A 516 -6.83 -17.54 -19.99
C VAL A 516 -6.56 -16.27 -19.18
N TYR A 517 -7.46 -15.91 -18.26
CA TYR A 517 -7.33 -14.79 -17.32
C TYR A 517 -6.03 -14.92 -16.50
N LYS A 518 -5.76 -16.10 -15.92
CA LYS A 518 -4.53 -16.37 -15.16
C LYS A 518 -3.28 -16.32 -16.03
N ARG A 519 -3.36 -16.73 -17.29
CA ARG A 519 -2.23 -16.72 -18.23
C ARG A 519 -1.80 -15.31 -18.57
N TYR A 520 -2.76 -14.44 -18.88
CA TYR A 520 -2.48 -13.06 -19.29
C TYR A 520 -2.46 -12.06 -18.13
N LYS A 521 -2.79 -12.51 -16.90
CA LYS A 521 -2.73 -11.67 -15.70
C LYS A 521 -3.47 -10.33 -15.86
N CYS A 522 -4.69 -10.38 -16.34
CA CYS A 522 -5.51 -9.21 -16.64
C CYS A 522 -5.73 -8.33 -15.40
N ASP A 523 -5.78 -8.94 -14.22
CA ASP A 523 -5.98 -8.33 -12.91
C ASP A 523 -4.80 -7.48 -12.39
N ILE A 524 -3.62 -7.58 -12.99
CA ILE A 524 -2.50 -6.70 -12.61
C ILE A 524 -2.81 -5.25 -12.99
N CYS A 525 -3.41 -5.05 -14.16
CA CYS A 525 -3.70 -3.71 -14.67
C CYS A 525 -5.17 -3.32 -14.50
N HIS A 526 -6.11 -4.25 -14.66
CA HIS A 526 -7.55 -4.02 -14.69
C HIS A 526 -8.22 -4.48 -13.40
N LYS A 527 -9.29 -3.78 -13.00
CA LYS A 527 -10.22 -4.27 -11.98
C LYS A 527 -11.31 -5.14 -12.60
N PHE A 528 -11.72 -6.17 -11.83
CA PHE A 528 -12.82 -7.09 -12.12
C PHE A 528 -13.64 -7.27 -10.83
N ALA A 529 -14.90 -6.89 -10.83
CA ALA A 529 -15.76 -6.97 -9.64
C ALA A 529 -15.12 -6.35 -8.38
N GLY A 530 -14.43 -5.22 -8.54
CA GLY A 530 -13.75 -4.51 -7.46
C GLY A 530 -12.34 -5.01 -7.11
N TYR A 531 -11.90 -6.14 -7.65
CA TYR A 531 -10.56 -6.71 -7.44
C TYR A 531 -9.63 -6.41 -8.62
N GLY A 532 -8.37 -6.10 -8.35
CA GLY A 532 -7.31 -5.93 -9.36
C GLY A 532 -6.68 -4.55 -9.35
N GLY A 533 -5.81 -4.31 -10.35
CA GLY A 533 -5.03 -3.08 -10.51
C GLY A 533 -5.83 -1.89 -11.01
N THR A 534 -5.25 -0.70 -10.87
CA THR A 534 -5.85 0.59 -11.25
C THR A 534 -5.15 1.27 -12.42
N LEU A 535 -4.17 0.61 -13.04
CA LEU A 535 -3.38 1.16 -14.14
C LEU A 535 -4.15 1.26 -15.46
N ALA A 536 -5.20 0.45 -15.60
CA ALA A 536 -6.03 0.36 -16.78
C ALA A 536 -7.51 0.49 -16.39
N PRO A 537 -8.42 0.71 -17.37
CA PRO A 537 -9.83 0.85 -17.09
C PRO A 537 -10.39 -0.32 -16.26
N ASP A 538 -11.29 -0.02 -15.34
CA ASP A 538 -12.09 -1.02 -14.64
C ASP A 538 -13.01 -1.73 -15.63
N LEU A 539 -12.93 -3.06 -15.70
CA LEU A 539 -13.70 -3.91 -16.60
C LEU A 539 -14.96 -4.49 -15.96
N SER A 540 -15.27 -4.09 -14.71
CA SER A 540 -16.43 -4.62 -13.96
C SER A 540 -17.78 -4.33 -14.62
N TRP A 541 -17.81 -3.48 -15.67
CA TRP A 541 -19.02 -3.16 -16.45
C TRP A 541 -18.77 -3.13 -17.96
N GLU A 542 -17.69 -3.77 -18.41
CA GLU A 542 -17.28 -3.71 -19.82
C GLU A 542 -18.34 -4.25 -20.79
N GLY A 543 -19.13 -5.24 -20.35
CA GLY A 543 -20.22 -5.78 -21.15
C GLY A 543 -21.36 -4.79 -21.42
N SER A 544 -21.59 -3.81 -20.52
CA SER A 544 -22.51 -2.71 -20.78
C SER A 544 -21.87 -1.64 -21.64
N ARG A 545 -20.54 -1.46 -21.56
CA ARG A 545 -19.79 -0.38 -22.20
C ARG A 545 -19.45 -0.66 -23.64
N ALA A 546 -18.77 -1.78 -23.92
CA ALA A 546 -18.17 -2.05 -25.21
C ALA A 546 -18.92 -3.12 -26.01
N GLN A 547 -18.86 -2.97 -27.33
CA GLN A 547 -19.40 -3.96 -28.26
C GLN A 547 -18.49 -5.20 -28.30
N ARG A 548 -19.08 -6.40 -28.27
CA ARG A 548 -18.34 -7.68 -28.27
C ARG A 548 -17.29 -7.76 -29.39
N ARG A 549 -17.67 -7.37 -30.62
CA ARG A 549 -16.78 -7.43 -31.78
C ARG A 549 -15.55 -6.54 -31.57
N TRP A 550 -15.76 -5.34 -31.03
CA TRP A 550 -14.66 -4.44 -30.74
C TRP A 550 -13.70 -5.04 -29.69
N ILE A 551 -14.23 -5.69 -28.64
CA ILE A 551 -13.40 -6.35 -27.63
C ILE A 551 -12.49 -7.40 -28.27
N VAL A 552 -13.03 -8.23 -29.16
CA VAL A 552 -12.23 -9.27 -29.88
C VAL A 552 -11.12 -8.60 -30.69
N ASP A 553 -11.46 -7.58 -31.49
CA ASP A 553 -10.51 -6.89 -32.37
C ASP A 553 -9.43 -6.17 -31.55
N PHE A 554 -9.82 -5.55 -30.44
CA PHE A 554 -8.90 -4.85 -29.53
C PHE A 554 -7.95 -5.80 -28.81
N LEU A 555 -8.43 -6.93 -28.32
CA LEU A 555 -7.59 -7.96 -27.68
C LEU A 555 -6.54 -8.52 -28.64
N LYS A 556 -6.87 -8.67 -29.91
CA LYS A 556 -5.95 -9.14 -30.95
C LYS A 556 -4.95 -8.07 -31.40
N ASN A 557 -5.37 -6.82 -31.40
CA ASN A 557 -4.54 -5.68 -31.81
C ASN A 557 -4.88 -4.43 -30.99
N PRO A 558 -4.31 -4.29 -29.79
CA PRO A 558 -4.55 -3.15 -28.93
C PRO A 558 -4.17 -1.83 -29.61
N GLN A 559 -5.11 -0.89 -29.66
CA GLN A 559 -4.93 0.40 -30.28
C GLN A 559 -4.78 1.52 -29.22
N THR A 560 -4.13 2.60 -29.58
CA THR A 560 -4.03 3.80 -28.72
C THR A 560 -5.34 4.55 -28.71
N LEU A 561 -6.12 4.42 -27.64
CA LEU A 561 -7.38 5.15 -27.48
C LEU A 561 -7.16 6.56 -26.90
N ARG A 562 -6.18 6.73 -26.03
CA ARG A 562 -5.83 8.02 -25.40
C ARG A 562 -4.36 8.32 -25.67
N PRO A 563 -4.06 9.27 -26.58
CA PRO A 563 -2.68 9.59 -26.99
C PRO A 563 -1.76 10.02 -25.82
N THR A 564 -2.32 10.69 -24.82
CA THR A 564 -1.58 11.25 -23.68
C THR A 564 -1.19 10.23 -22.63
N LEU A 565 -1.82 9.05 -22.62
CA LEU A 565 -1.44 8.01 -21.64
C LEU A 565 -0.13 7.35 -22.05
N ILE A 566 0.80 7.27 -21.11
CA ILE A 566 2.09 6.59 -21.28
C ILE A 566 1.89 5.09 -21.33
N PHE A 567 1.00 4.56 -20.47
CA PHE A 567 0.70 3.15 -20.39
C PHE A 567 -0.20 2.68 -21.55
N ARG A 568 0.14 1.53 -22.12
CA ARG A 568 -0.58 0.90 -23.22
C ARG A 568 -0.84 -0.56 -22.88
N MET A 569 -1.99 -1.08 -23.29
CA MET A 569 -2.23 -2.50 -23.21
C MET A 569 -1.18 -3.25 -24.04
N PRO A 570 -0.42 -4.19 -23.45
CA PRO A 570 0.56 -4.98 -24.19
C PRO A 570 -0.10 -5.85 -25.26
N GLN A 571 0.63 -6.12 -26.33
CA GLN A 571 0.17 -7.07 -27.35
C GLN A 571 0.53 -8.49 -26.93
N PHE A 572 -0.44 -9.20 -26.37
CA PHE A 572 -0.24 -10.56 -25.85
C PHE A 572 -0.23 -11.65 -26.92
N ASN A 573 -0.51 -11.35 -28.18
CA ASN A 573 -0.74 -12.30 -29.28
C ASN A 573 -1.82 -13.33 -28.92
N VAL A 574 -2.93 -12.83 -28.42
CA VAL A 574 -4.11 -13.61 -28.06
C VAL A 574 -4.65 -14.32 -29.31
N THR A 575 -4.91 -15.61 -29.20
CA THR A 575 -5.50 -16.38 -30.32
C THR A 575 -6.96 -15.95 -30.58
N GLU A 576 -7.48 -16.23 -31.76
CA GLU A 576 -8.87 -15.96 -32.11
C GLU A 576 -9.86 -16.60 -31.12
N GLN A 577 -9.58 -17.85 -30.71
CA GLN A 577 -10.42 -18.55 -29.75
C GLN A 577 -10.39 -17.92 -28.38
N GLU A 578 -9.21 -17.53 -27.89
CA GLU A 578 -9.05 -16.85 -26.60
C GLU A 578 -9.69 -15.46 -26.60
N ALA A 579 -9.53 -14.69 -27.67
CA ALA A 579 -10.16 -13.37 -27.82
C ALA A 579 -11.69 -13.46 -27.79
N ASN A 580 -12.26 -14.44 -28.48
CA ASN A 580 -13.70 -14.69 -28.44
C ASN A 580 -14.16 -15.12 -27.04
N LEU A 581 -13.46 -16.05 -26.39
CA LEU A 581 -13.77 -16.51 -25.04
C LEU A 581 -13.74 -15.35 -24.02
N LEU A 582 -12.72 -14.49 -24.09
CA LEU A 582 -12.60 -13.32 -23.23
C LEU A 582 -13.75 -12.32 -23.49
N ALA A 583 -14.04 -12.04 -24.77
CA ALA A 583 -15.12 -11.13 -25.15
C ALA A 583 -16.49 -11.66 -24.70
N ASP A 584 -16.77 -12.95 -24.90
CA ASP A 584 -18.03 -13.56 -24.43
C ASP A 584 -18.19 -13.44 -22.94
N TYR A 585 -17.16 -13.77 -22.18
CA TYR A 585 -17.23 -13.67 -20.73
C TYR A 585 -17.39 -12.24 -20.25
N LEU A 586 -16.61 -11.29 -20.78
CA LEU A 586 -16.70 -9.88 -20.41
C LEU A 586 -18.11 -9.31 -20.68
N THR A 587 -18.68 -9.64 -21.85
CA THR A 587 -20.02 -9.13 -22.23
C THR A 587 -21.15 -9.76 -21.44
N MET A 588 -20.98 -10.98 -20.93
CA MET A 588 -22.02 -11.69 -20.18
C MET A 588 -21.94 -11.45 -18.67
N ALA A 589 -20.72 -11.48 -18.11
CA ALA A 589 -20.51 -11.45 -16.67
C ALA A 589 -20.38 -10.02 -16.09
N PHE A 590 -19.95 -9.04 -16.87
CA PHE A 590 -19.66 -7.69 -16.43
C PHE A 590 -20.60 -6.65 -17.02
N GLN A 591 -21.82 -6.65 -16.53
CA GLN A 591 -22.85 -5.68 -16.87
C GLN A 591 -23.25 -4.85 -15.64
N THR A 592 -23.74 -3.64 -15.87
CA THR A 592 -24.29 -2.77 -14.83
C THR A 592 -25.77 -2.53 -15.07
N GLU A 593 -26.56 -2.56 -14.00
CA GLU A 593 -27.99 -2.21 -14.04
C GLU A 593 -28.24 -0.74 -14.35
N LEU A 594 -27.22 0.12 -14.28
CA LEU A 594 -27.32 1.54 -14.61
C LEU A 594 -27.52 1.82 -16.10
N VAL A 595 -27.29 0.82 -16.97
CA VAL A 595 -27.40 0.92 -18.43
C VAL A 595 -28.30 -0.18 -18.96
N ASP A 596 -29.48 0.18 -19.41
CA ASP A 596 -30.38 -0.74 -20.10
C ASP A 596 -29.97 -0.85 -21.58
N LEU A 597 -29.30 -1.93 -21.94
CA LEU A 597 -28.85 -2.18 -23.31
C LEU A 597 -30.00 -2.30 -24.33
N SER A 598 -31.21 -2.60 -23.88
CA SER A 598 -32.39 -2.69 -24.74
C SER A 598 -32.97 -1.30 -25.10
N ALA A 599 -32.66 -0.29 -24.31
CA ALA A 599 -33.24 1.05 -24.44
C ALA A 599 -32.74 1.84 -25.66
N ALA A 600 -31.65 1.43 -26.31
CA ALA A 600 -31.08 2.13 -27.45
C ALA A 600 -30.65 1.18 -28.57
N ASN A 601 -31.54 0.98 -29.51
CA ASN A 601 -31.22 0.25 -30.75
C ASN A 601 -30.55 1.21 -31.78
N PRO A 602 -29.33 0.92 -32.25
CA PRO A 602 -28.65 1.77 -33.24
C PRO A 602 -29.46 2.03 -34.52
N ALA A 603 -30.36 1.11 -34.91
CA ALA A 603 -31.18 1.23 -36.12
C ALA A 603 -32.28 2.31 -36.02
N GLN A 604 -32.60 2.81 -34.85
CA GLN A 604 -33.63 3.80 -34.64
C GLN A 604 -33.14 5.27 -34.82
N PHE A 605 -31.84 5.48 -34.94
CA PHE A 605 -31.26 6.83 -35.09
C PHE A 605 -31.29 7.27 -36.56
N THR A 606 -31.77 8.49 -36.78
CA THR A 606 -31.92 9.04 -38.16
C THR A 606 -30.69 9.87 -38.59
N ARG A 607 -30.58 10.12 -39.88
CA ARG A 607 -29.52 10.96 -40.45
C ARG A 607 -29.67 12.42 -39.99
N GLU A 608 -30.89 12.91 -39.86
CA GLU A 608 -31.22 14.26 -39.37
C GLU A 608 -30.75 14.44 -37.93
N GLN A 609 -31.02 13.43 -37.08
CA GLN A 609 -30.50 13.42 -35.70
C GLN A 609 -28.96 13.46 -35.68
N ALA A 610 -28.31 12.67 -36.54
CA ALA A 610 -26.85 12.68 -36.61
C ALA A 610 -26.28 14.03 -37.09
N ALA A 611 -26.95 14.71 -38.04
CA ALA A 611 -26.56 16.06 -38.51
C ALA A 611 -26.71 17.10 -37.39
N THR A 612 -27.82 17.05 -36.64
CA THR A 612 -28.05 17.88 -35.44
C THR A 612 -26.99 17.59 -34.37
N GLY A 613 -26.72 16.33 -34.13
CA GLY A 613 -25.70 15.89 -33.16
C GLY A 613 -24.30 16.40 -33.50
N LYS A 614 -23.93 16.40 -34.79
CA LYS A 614 -22.68 16.98 -35.26
C LYS A 614 -22.59 18.48 -34.94
N GLN A 615 -23.65 19.23 -35.19
CA GLN A 615 -23.70 20.65 -34.88
C GLN A 615 -23.60 20.92 -33.39
N LEU A 616 -24.29 20.09 -32.55
CA LEU A 616 -24.18 20.17 -31.11
C LEU A 616 -22.75 19.88 -30.64
N TYR A 617 -22.11 18.85 -31.19
CA TYR A 617 -20.75 18.45 -30.89
C TYR A 617 -19.72 19.55 -31.19
N GLU A 618 -19.80 20.11 -32.41
CA GLU A 618 -18.80 21.05 -32.93
C GLU A 618 -19.03 22.49 -32.46
N SER A 619 -20.29 22.94 -32.37
CA SER A 619 -20.59 24.35 -32.15
C SER A 619 -21.13 24.69 -30.78
N LYS A 620 -22.14 23.95 -30.28
CA LYS A 620 -22.79 24.29 -29.02
C LYS A 620 -21.97 23.85 -27.82
N TYR A 621 -21.52 22.59 -27.81
CA TYR A 621 -20.84 22.00 -26.66
C TYR A 621 -19.33 21.89 -26.81
N GLN A 622 -18.83 22.09 -28.05
CA GLN A 622 -17.41 22.11 -28.39
C GLN A 622 -16.62 20.91 -27.81
N CYS A 623 -17.18 19.71 -27.96
CA CYS A 623 -16.61 18.46 -27.42
C CYS A 623 -15.21 18.18 -27.99
N GLN A 624 -14.90 18.69 -29.20
CA GLN A 624 -13.57 18.64 -29.82
C GLN A 624 -12.50 19.39 -29.00
N SER A 625 -12.87 20.24 -28.04
CA SER A 625 -11.88 20.88 -27.15
C SER A 625 -11.09 19.85 -26.31
N CYS A 626 -11.75 18.74 -25.98
CA CYS A 626 -11.15 17.65 -25.17
C CYS A 626 -10.91 16.36 -25.98
N HIS A 627 -11.74 16.10 -27.02
CA HIS A 627 -11.70 14.87 -27.80
C HIS A 627 -11.16 15.08 -29.20
N THR A 628 -10.28 14.18 -29.65
CA THR A 628 -9.90 14.14 -31.07
C THR A 628 -10.89 13.31 -31.88
N ILE A 629 -11.11 13.71 -33.15
CA ILE A 629 -11.63 12.83 -34.18
C ILE A 629 -10.54 12.74 -35.28
N GLY A 630 -9.88 11.59 -35.35
CA GLY A 630 -8.66 11.43 -36.13
C GLY A 630 -7.50 12.24 -35.56
N ALA A 631 -6.99 13.20 -36.36
CA ALA A 631 -5.89 14.07 -35.93
C ALA A 631 -6.35 15.44 -35.43
N THR A 632 -7.65 15.74 -35.44
CA THR A 632 -8.19 17.07 -35.12
C THR A 632 -8.89 17.06 -33.75
N GLY A 633 -8.57 17.99 -32.89
CA GLY A 633 -9.19 18.18 -31.56
C GLY A 633 -8.20 18.11 -30.40
N GLY A 634 -8.73 18.17 -29.17
CA GLY A 634 -7.95 18.09 -27.90
C GLY A 634 -7.62 16.67 -27.49
N TYR A 635 -6.57 16.53 -26.69
CA TYR A 635 -6.02 15.24 -26.28
C TYR A 635 -6.39 14.83 -24.85
N VAL A 636 -7.27 15.55 -24.17
CA VAL A 636 -7.68 15.25 -22.78
C VAL A 636 -8.52 13.99 -22.72
N GLY A 637 -9.47 13.85 -23.66
CA GLY A 637 -10.33 12.68 -23.79
C GLY A 637 -9.81 11.65 -24.82
N PRO A 638 -10.46 10.50 -24.92
CA PRO A 638 -10.14 9.50 -25.94
C PRO A 638 -10.42 10.02 -27.35
N ASN A 639 -9.73 9.44 -28.36
CA ASN A 639 -10.03 9.67 -29.76
C ASN A 639 -11.36 8.98 -30.12
N LEU A 640 -12.30 9.75 -30.65
CA LEU A 640 -13.66 9.29 -30.95
C LEU A 640 -13.86 8.81 -32.41
N ILE A 641 -12.80 8.75 -33.22
CA ILE A 641 -12.92 8.41 -34.65
C ILE A 641 -13.60 7.07 -34.91
N ASN A 642 -13.55 6.17 -33.98
CA ASN A 642 -14.10 4.80 -34.08
C ASN A 642 -15.09 4.48 -32.95
N ILE A 643 -15.63 5.45 -32.26
CA ILE A 643 -16.48 5.26 -31.10
C ILE A 643 -17.76 4.48 -31.43
N GLY A 644 -18.30 4.63 -32.64
CA GLY A 644 -19.49 3.93 -33.08
C GLY A 644 -19.29 2.41 -33.31
N ASN A 645 -18.05 1.95 -33.44
CA ASN A 645 -17.72 0.51 -33.41
C ASN A 645 -17.32 0.03 -32.02
N TRP A 646 -16.96 0.94 -31.13
CA TRP A 646 -16.43 0.65 -29.80
C TRP A 646 -17.54 0.53 -28.75
N LEU A 647 -18.32 1.60 -28.54
CA LEU A 647 -19.26 1.68 -27.44
C LEU A 647 -20.68 1.27 -27.84
N ASN A 648 -21.42 0.71 -26.88
CA ASN A 648 -22.84 0.47 -27.01
C ASN A 648 -23.62 1.80 -26.99
N ALA A 649 -24.67 1.91 -27.81
CA ALA A 649 -25.49 3.13 -27.90
C ALA A 649 -26.09 3.53 -26.55
N ALA A 650 -26.61 2.56 -25.79
CA ALA A 650 -27.15 2.79 -24.46
C ALA A 650 -26.10 3.31 -23.46
N TRP A 651 -24.86 2.84 -23.58
CA TRP A 651 -23.75 3.37 -22.76
C TRP A 651 -23.46 4.84 -23.12
N ILE A 652 -23.42 5.19 -24.40
CA ILE A 652 -23.21 6.57 -24.84
C ILE A 652 -24.29 7.48 -24.28
N GLN A 653 -25.55 7.07 -24.31
CA GLN A 653 -26.67 7.85 -23.73
C GLN A 653 -26.54 8.01 -22.22
N GLY A 654 -26.23 6.93 -21.51
CA GLY A 654 -26.01 6.95 -20.07
C GLY A 654 -24.83 7.87 -19.69
N TRP A 655 -23.74 7.79 -20.45
CA TRP A 655 -22.57 8.65 -20.28
C TRP A 655 -22.88 10.14 -20.50
N LEU A 656 -23.56 10.49 -21.56
CA LEU A 656 -23.98 11.86 -21.81
C LEU A 656 -24.93 12.39 -20.74
N LYS A 657 -25.79 11.52 -20.19
CA LYS A 657 -26.74 11.88 -19.13
C LYS A 657 -26.04 12.15 -17.79
N ASN A 658 -25.14 11.25 -17.37
CA ASN A 658 -24.41 11.38 -16.11
C ASN A 658 -23.16 10.49 -16.09
N PRO A 659 -21.99 11.02 -16.55
CA PRO A 659 -20.77 10.24 -16.62
C PRO A 659 -20.28 9.76 -15.23
N GLN A 660 -20.44 10.59 -14.18
CA GLN A 660 -20.01 10.22 -12.82
C GLN A 660 -20.86 9.11 -12.20
N ALA A 661 -22.09 8.90 -12.65
CA ALA A 661 -22.87 7.76 -12.20
C ALA A 661 -22.33 6.44 -12.73
N LEU A 662 -21.71 6.44 -13.91
CA LEU A 662 -21.11 5.27 -14.54
C LEU A 662 -19.65 5.07 -14.13
N VAL A 663 -18.88 6.16 -14.03
CA VAL A 663 -17.48 6.16 -13.62
C VAL A 663 -17.27 7.34 -12.68
N PRO A 664 -17.31 7.12 -11.34
CA PRO A 664 -17.27 8.20 -10.34
C PRO A 664 -16.09 9.16 -10.46
N ASP A 665 -14.91 8.64 -10.83
CA ASP A 665 -13.67 9.41 -10.90
C ASP A 665 -13.39 10.02 -12.28
N THR A 666 -14.37 10.00 -13.20
CA THR A 666 -14.18 10.56 -14.52
C THR A 666 -14.10 12.09 -14.49
N ILE A 667 -13.15 12.64 -15.28
CA ILE A 667 -13.01 14.08 -15.49
C ILE A 667 -14.00 14.63 -16.53
N GLU A 668 -14.79 13.77 -17.21
CA GLU A 668 -15.81 14.20 -18.16
C GLU A 668 -16.83 15.09 -17.44
N PRO A 669 -17.04 16.35 -17.85
CA PRO A 669 -17.95 17.24 -17.17
C PRO A 669 -19.42 16.83 -17.39
N ARG A 670 -20.20 16.79 -16.32
CA ARG A 670 -21.65 16.63 -16.42
C ARG A 670 -22.26 17.87 -17.07
N ARG A 671 -23.02 17.68 -18.14
CA ARG A 671 -23.71 18.74 -18.85
C ARG A 671 -25.24 18.51 -18.80
N ALA A 672 -26.00 19.58 -18.81
CA ALA A 672 -27.47 19.51 -18.81
C ALA A 672 -27.97 19.34 -20.25
N PHE A 673 -27.80 18.18 -20.86
CA PHE A 673 -28.36 17.85 -22.15
C PHE A 673 -29.87 17.57 -22.05
N SER A 674 -30.67 18.03 -23.00
CA SER A 674 -32.03 17.57 -23.15
C SER A 674 -32.07 16.13 -23.69
N PRO A 675 -33.18 15.39 -23.52
CA PRO A 675 -33.33 14.06 -24.10
C PRO A 675 -33.06 14.01 -25.60
N ASP A 676 -33.56 15.01 -26.36
CA ASP A 676 -33.38 15.11 -27.81
C ASP A 676 -31.89 15.35 -28.17
N GLU A 677 -31.19 16.18 -27.41
CA GLU A 677 -29.75 16.41 -27.60
C GLU A 677 -28.92 15.17 -27.31
N ILE A 678 -29.28 14.38 -26.27
CA ILE A 678 -28.64 13.10 -26.02
C ILE A 678 -28.84 12.14 -27.19
N GLN A 679 -30.07 12.08 -27.74
CA GLN A 679 -30.39 11.27 -28.91
C GLN A 679 -29.57 11.73 -30.13
N ALA A 680 -29.54 13.02 -30.42
CA ALA A 680 -28.81 13.58 -31.53
C ALA A 680 -27.29 13.38 -31.43
N LEU A 681 -26.69 13.63 -30.26
CA LEU A 681 -25.28 13.40 -30.01
C LEU A 681 -24.94 11.92 -30.14
N THR A 682 -25.79 11.05 -29.60
CA THR A 682 -25.61 9.59 -29.73
C THR A 682 -25.65 9.16 -31.21
N ALA A 683 -26.64 9.65 -31.96
CA ALA A 683 -26.75 9.40 -33.40
C ALA A 683 -25.47 9.78 -34.14
N TYR A 684 -24.95 10.98 -33.86
CA TYR A 684 -23.71 11.46 -34.47
C TYR A 684 -22.50 10.58 -34.09
N LEU A 685 -22.29 10.31 -32.81
CA LEU A 685 -21.18 9.50 -32.32
C LEU A 685 -21.20 8.09 -32.93
N LEU A 686 -22.38 7.52 -33.15
CA LEU A 686 -22.53 6.21 -33.77
C LEU A 686 -22.18 6.22 -35.28
N THR A 687 -22.14 7.39 -35.93
CA THR A 687 -21.64 7.50 -37.32
C THR A 687 -20.11 7.48 -37.42
N LEU A 688 -19.40 7.75 -36.30
CA LEU A 688 -17.95 7.75 -36.26
C LEU A 688 -17.42 6.31 -36.26
N LYS A 689 -17.32 5.72 -37.43
CA LYS A 689 -16.85 4.36 -37.68
C LYS A 689 -15.74 4.41 -38.72
N GLN A 690 -14.56 3.99 -38.33
CA GLN A 690 -13.47 3.82 -39.28
C GLN A 690 -13.61 2.45 -39.97
N ASN A 691 -13.90 2.49 -41.29
CA ASN A 691 -13.92 1.28 -42.10
C ASN A 691 -12.49 0.91 -42.51
N GLY A 692 -12.01 -0.24 -42.06
CA GLY A 692 -10.74 -0.82 -42.49
C GLY A 692 -9.66 -0.74 -41.43
N GLN A 693 -8.78 -1.75 -41.42
CA GLN A 693 -7.62 -1.85 -40.56
C GLN A 693 -6.81 -0.55 -40.62
N ALA A 694 -6.78 0.20 -39.54
CA ALA A 694 -5.75 1.22 -39.37
C ALA A 694 -4.42 0.48 -39.41
N LYS A 695 -3.65 0.65 -40.50
CA LYS A 695 -2.22 0.41 -40.46
C LYS A 695 -1.71 1.08 -39.21
N PRO A 696 -0.92 0.42 -38.35
CA PRO A 696 -0.29 1.11 -37.26
C PRO A 696 0.36 2.35 -37.86
N ALA A 697 -0.05 3.53 -37.41
CA ALA A 697 0.67 4.75 -37.74
C ALA A 697 2.12 4.42 -37.37
N ALA A 698 2.98 4.39 -38.37
CA ALA A 698 4.38 4.27 -38.13
C ALA A 698 4.67 5.29 -37.04
N ALA A 699 5.31 4.88 -35.97
CA ALA A 699 5.75 5.75 -34.89
C ALA A 699 6.81 6.71 -35.47
N SER A 700 6.33 7.65 -36.31
CA SER A 700 7.02 8.83 -36.77
C SER A 700 6.69 9.93 -35.77
N GLY A 701 7.25 9.83 -34.67
CA GLY A 701 7.33 10.76 -33.60
C GLY A 701 8.40 10.23 -32.70
N GLY A 702 9.64 10.40 -33.12
CA GLY A 702 10.73 10.33 -32.18
C GLY A 702 10.34 11.22 -31.03
N LEU A 703 10.26 10.67 -29.86
CA LEU A 703 10.40 11.42 -28.64
C LEU A 703 11.79 12.10 -28.79
N GLN A 704 11.80 13.35 -29.36
CA GLN A 704 12.94 14.24 -29.25
C GLN A 704 13.07 14.70 -27.83
#